data_3ba53ca84f74252c85c9d98f4635f892
#
_entry.id   3ba53ca84f74252c85c9d98f4635f892
#
_cell.length_a   1.000
_cell.length_b   1.000
_cell.length_c   1.000
_cell.angle_alpha   90.00
_cell.angle_beta   90.00
_cell.angle_gamma   90.00
#
_symmetry.space_group_name_H-M   'P 1'
#
loop_
_entity.id
_entity.type
_entity.pdbx_description
1 polymer ?
#
loop_
_entity_poly.entity_id
_entity_poly.type
_entity_poly.pdbx_seq_one_letter_code
_entity_poly.pdbx_strand_id
1 'polypeptide(L)'
;MNYIKQFLNFFFKHKVIIGTNYHRVGVKLNDPFSGLHTVSFELFKFQIFILNFFLKIVSLDDIRNGNIKSKINFFISFDDVPTISTQAFNWLNKKKIPFVICPNIKLIEEGSSISDKFRFTNQKIKKEDIENKLKKFLNEKQFLILKKGGLKKLYKSYTIDQREFEKLFHENIFKDLKNKFSKYLVNSNYLNWKDIKTISKKDFIASHGNNHYDFFFLNYKEIVDELKVSKKIFEEKLKLKINTFAIPYGGYYQHLGIIMSEAAKQEGYDQILWTGTQGAIYNHNNNQIQHLFRINIQNNFITFLKSILIALKNTKLLFKEDYKLARLYEQKNYDFKIVKNPLISKISAFENIVRPYRKYSSDKNFIQSVYEKNPFREELPYAYSLSRDDIVSSVSYILYKNYIINRKKIKIAEHSGWRKINSLKTTENVKLYLLISKVCKAFYHWKPSNFVKPGLMRSEQYFMFPIKEYVFQIKNYEINENENFEIHSKCPDYIDSFLKFFNHKFYLTLQRSVEFYKWRIDNYPIGNQLYFLKRNREKVISLLVSQLYKNKAMIVDLISNDFDESITILKRFINYCNENKINSIKFATSNKELIREIEKTFDCKFTTTESFLYIRNLVNEKILNKQELIKNETYETYVSGDVLIR
;
A
#
# COMPACT_ATOMS: atom_id res chain seq x y z
N MET A 1 -22.75 -1.31 -35.24
CA MET A 1 -22.53 -2.73 -35.54
C MET A 1 -21.15 -3.24 -35.09
N ASN A 2 -20.05 -2.58 -35.39
CA ASN A 2 -18.69 -3.05 -34.97
C ASN A 2 -18.49 -3.20 -33.46
N TYR A 3 -19.11 -2.36 -32.62
CA TYR A 3 -18.98 -2.44 -31.17
C TYR A 3 -19.67 -3.68 -30.57
N ILE A 4 -20.85 -4.04 -31.09
CA ILE A 4 -21.59 -5.23 -30.63
C ILE A 4 -20.83 -6.50 -31.04
N LYS A 5 -20.32 -6.55 -32.25
CA LYS A 5 -19.50 -7.66 -32.76
C LYS A 5 -18.21 -7.84 -31.94
N GLN A 6 -17.51 -6.75 -31.60
CA GLN A 6 -16.34 -6.80 -30.73
C GLN A 6 -16.69 -7.18 -29.27
N PHE A 7 -17.86 -6.77 -28.78
CA PHE A 7 -18.38 -7.13 -27.46
C PHE A 7 -18.66 -8.63 -27.38
N LEU A 8 -19.40 -9.17 -28.34
CA LEU A 8 -19.71 -10.59 -28.40
C LEU A 8 -18.44 -11.45 -28.60
N ASN A 9 -17.55 -11.08 -29.50
CA ASN A 9 -16.29 -11.79 -29.73
C ASN A 9 -15.42 -11.90 -28.45
N PHE A 10 -15.43 -10.89 -27.59
CA PHE A 10 -14.73 -10.94 -26.31
C PHE A 10 -15.27 -12.06 -25.43
N PHE A 11 -16.60 -12.16 -25.26
CA PHE A 11 -17.21 -13.21 -24.43
C PHE A 11 -17.16 -14.60 -25.06
N PHE A 12 -17.03 -14.70 -26.40
CA PHE A 12 -16.73 -15.99 -27.02
C PHE A 12 -15.31 -16.47 -26.77
N LYS A 13 -14.38 -15.55 -26.53
CA LYS A 13 -12.98 -15.88 -26.27
C LYS A 13 -12.69 -16.19 -24.79
N HIS A 14 -13.33 -15.47 -23.86
CA HIS A 14 -13.03 -15.56 -22.44
C HIS A 14 -14.21 -16.07 -21.62
N LYS A 15 -13.92 -16.82 -20.55
CA LYS A 15 -14.89 -17.18 -19.52
C LYS A 15 -14.91 -16.08 -18.47
N VAL A 16 -16.09 -15.60 -18.10
CA VAL A 16 -16.31 -14.52 -17.14
C VAL A 16 -17.08 -15.00 -15.94
N ILE A 17 -16.69 -14.55 -14.75
CA ILE A 17 -17.33 -14.86 -13.48
C ILE A 17 -17.76 -13.55 -12.84
N ILE A 18 -19.03 -13.47 -12.42
CA ILE A 18 -19.60 -12.33 -11.70
C ILE A 18 -20.26 -12.85 -10.43
N GLY A 19 -19.91 -12.27 -9.28
CA GLY A 19 -20.61 -12.53 -8.03
C GLY A 19 -21.82 -11.61 -7.85
N THR A 20 -22.85 -12.11 -7.18
CA THR A 20 -23.90 -11.28 -6.62
C THR A 20 -23.69 -11.15 -5.11
N ASN A 21 -23.82 -9.94 -4.58
CA ASN A 21 -23.70 -9.66 -3.15
C ASN A 21 -25.04 -9.24 -2.57
N TYR A 22 -25.65 -10.14 -1.83
CA TYR A 22 -26.83 -9.90 -1.01
C TYR A 22 -26.41 -9.63 0.43
N HIS A 23 -27.23 -8.87 1.18
CA HIS A 23 -27.10 -8.75 2.64
C HIS A 23 -28.39 -9.24 3.29
N ARG A 24 -29.49 -8.56 3.05
CA ARG A 24 -30.80 -8.85 3.65
C ARG A 24 -31.78 -9.29 2.56
N VAL A 25 -32.29 -10.50 2.70
CA VAL A 25 -33.34 -11.03 1.80
C VAL A 25 -34.55 -11.42 2.63
N GLY A 26 -35.69 -10.87 2.27
CA GLY A 26 -36.91 -10.98 3.04
C GLY A 26 -37.16 -9.72 3.87
N VAL A 27 -38.28 -9.06 3.67
CA VAL A 27 -38.70 -7.87 4.40
C VAL A 27 -39.72 -8.27 5.41
N LYS A 28 -39.43 -8.14 6.70
CA LYS A 28 -40.45 -8.10 7.72
C LYS A 28 -41.06 -6.71 7.72
N LEU A 29 -42.35 -6.59 7.63
CA LEU A 29 -43.09 -5.38 8.00
C LEU A 29 -42.57 -4.96 9.38
N ASN A 30 -42.11 -3.74 9.54
CA ASN A 30 -41.51 -3.21 10.77
C ASN A 30 -40.09 -3.71 11.13
N ASP A 31 -39.31 -4.23 10.18
CA ASP A 31 -37.89 -4.45 10.45
C ASP A 31 -37.16 -3.10 10.64
N PRO A 32 -36.75 -2.76 11.86
CA PRO A 32 -36.06 -1.48 12.16
C PRO A 32 -34.71 -1.39 11.51
N PHE A 33 -34.15 -2.51 11.04
CA PHE A 33 -32.87 -2.61 10.38
C PHE A 33 -33.00 -2.69 8.85
N SER A 34 -34.23 -2.60 8.29
CA SER A 34 -34.45 -2.50 6.86
C SER A 34 -33.67 -1.30 6.30
N GLY A 35 -33.01 -1.45 5.19
CA GLY A 35 -32.15 -0.39 4.62
C GLY A 35 -31.62 -0.74 3.25
N LEU A 36 -30.69 0.04 2.78
CA LEU A 36 -29.92 -0.24 1.57
C LEU A 36 -29.47 -1.70 1.57
N HIS A 37 -29.63 -2.42 0.49
CA HIS A 37 -29.32 -3.84 0.31
C HIS A 37 -30.39 -4.84 0.82
N THR A 38 -31.56 -4.39 1.16
CA THR A 38 -32.69 -5.30 1.44
C THR A 38 -33.42 -5.65 0.13
N VAL A 39 -33.63 -6.93 -0.10
CA VAL A 39 -34.34 -7.45 -1.28
C VAL A 39 -35.53 -8.29 -0.80
N SER A 40 -36.70 -8.09 -1.38
CA SER A 40 -37.87 -8.94 -1.06
C SER A 40 -37.59 -10.39 -1.46
N PHE A 41 -38.17 -11.34 -0.72
CA PHE A 41 -37.95 -12.76 -1.01
C PHE A 41 -38.44 -13.16 -2.40
N GLU A 42 -39.55 -12.59 -2.84
CA GLU A 42 -40.11 -12.88 -4.17
C GLU A 42 -39.23 -12.34 -5.29
N LEU A 43 -38.75 -11.09 -5.16
CA LEU A 43 -37.80 -10.52 -6.11
C LEU A 43 -36.48 -11.30 -6.12
N PHE A 44 -36.02 -11.74 -4.96
CA PHE A 44 -34.81 -12.59 -4.87
C PHE A 44 -35.02 -13.90 -5.66
N LYS A 45 -36.10 -14.61 -5.45
CA LYS A 45 -36.41 -15.84 -6.21
C LYS A 45 -36.42 -15.58 -7.72
N PHE A 46 -37.04 -14.47 -8.14
CA PHE A 46 -37.11 -14.08 -9.54
C PHE A 46 -35.72 -13.74 -10.11
N GLN A 47 -34.90 -13.00 -9.38
CA GLN A 47 -33.51 -12.71 -9.77
C GLN A 47 -32.68 -13.99 -9.94
N ILE A 48 -32.78 -14.94 -8.99
CA ILE A 48 -32.10 -16.23 -9.06
C ILE A 48 -32.63 -17.08 -10.23
N PHE A 49 -33.95 -17.07 -10.49
CA PHE A 49 -34.53 -17.75 -11.66
C PHE A 49 -33.89 -17.23 -12.96
N ILE A 50 -33.83 -15.91 -13.15
CA ILE A 50 -33.22 -15.28 -14.33
C ILE A 50 -31.75 -15.67 -14.47
N LEU A 51 -30.97 -15.60 -13.37
CA LEU A 51 -29.57 -16.01 -13.39
C LEU A 51 -29.37 -17.47 -13.77
N ASN A 52 -30.25 -18.36 -13.27
CA ASN A 52 -30.14 -19.78 -13.53
C ASN A 52 -30.68 -20.20 -14.91
N PHE A 53 -31.63 -19.46 -15.45
CA PHE A 53 -32.23 -19.73 -16.75
C PHE A 53 -31.34 -19.27 -17.91
N PHE A 54 -30.83 -18.04 -17.86
CA PHE A 54 -30.08 -17.46 -18.96
C PHE A 54 -28.57 -17.65 -18.82
N LEU A 55 -28.08 -17.94 -17.61
CA LEU A 55 -26.67 -17.98 -17.26
C LEU A 55 -26.41 -19.22 -16.40
N LYS A 56 -25.16 -19.45 -16.01
CA LYS A 56 -24.82 -20.60 -15.17
C LYS A 56 -24.43 -20.13 -13.76
N ILE A 57 -25.13 -20.66 -12.76
CA ILE A 57 -24.73 -20.48 -11.35
C ILE A 57 -23.72 -21.58 -11.01
N VAL A 58 -22.59 -21.20 -10.44
CA VAL A 58 -21.47 -22.05 -10.07
C VAL A 58 -21.10 -21.85 -8.60
N SER A 59 -20.54 -22.86 -7.98
CA SER A 59 -19.97 -22.78 -6.63
C SER A 59 -18.58 -22.12 -6.66
N LEU A 60 -18.09 -21.66 -5.50
CA LEU A 60 -16.67 -21.21 -5.38
C LEU A 60 -15.71 -22.34 -5.62
N ASP A 61 -16.07 -23.57 -5.29
CA ASP A 61 -15.27 -24.78 -5.57
C ASP A 61 -15.19 -25.09 -7.06
N ASP A 62 -16.28 -24.95 -7.82
CA ASP A 62 -16.23 -25.08 -9.28
C ASP A 62 -15.23 -24.09 -9.88
N ILE A 63 -15.22 -22.84 -9.33
CA ILE A 63 -14.27 -21.81 -9.75
C ILE A 63 -12.84 -22.22 -9.38
N ARG A 64 -12.63 -22.67 -8.16
CA ARG A 64 -11.32 -23.11 -7.64
C ARG A 64 -10.75 -24.28 -8.44
N ASN A 65 -11.57 -25.28 -8.72
CA ASN A 65 -11.16 -26.52 -9.35
C ASN A 65 -11.19 -26.51 -10.89
N GLY A 66 -11.51 -25.38 -11.50
CA GLY A 66 -11.54 -25.27 -12.97
C GLY A 66 -12.79 -25.81 -13.64
N ASN A 67 -13.82 -26.18 -12.88
CA ASN A 67 -15.05 -26.80 -13.38
C ASN A 67 -16.01 -25.79 -14.01
N ILE A 68 -15.49 -24.77 -14.69
CA ILE A 68 -16.26 -23.72 -15.34
C ILE A 68 -16.51 -24.07 -16.82
N LYS A 69 -17.75 -24.43 -17.17
CA LYS A 69 -18.10 -24.82 -18.54
C LYS A 69 -18.64 -23.65 -19.38
N SER A 70 -19.48 -22.79 -18.79
CA SER A 70 -20.13 -21.68 -19.50
C SER A 70 -19.21 -20.51 -19.74
N LYS A 71 -19.54 -19.64 -20.72
CA LYS A 71 -18.80 -18.40 -20.99
C LYS A 71 -19.07 -17.31 -19.97
N ILE A 72 -20.30 -17.22 -19.44
CA ILE A 72 -20.69 -16.29 -18.38
C ILE A 72 -21.24 -17.11 -17.23
N ASN A 73 -20.64 -16.95 -16.07
CA ASN A 73 -20.96 -17.70 -14.86
C ASN A 73 -21.23 -16.73 -13.72
N PHE A 74 -22.12 -17.13 -12.81
CA PHE A 74 -22.44 -16.37 -11.61
C PHE A 74 -22.24 -17.22 -10.37
N PHE A 75 -21.81 -16.57 -9.27
CA PHE A 75 -21.92 -17.15 -7.94
C PHE A 75 -22.74 -16.21 -7.03
N ILE A 76 -23.43 -16.80 -6.07
CA ILE A 76 -24.32 -16.10 -5.15
C ILE A 76 -23.63 -15.98 -3.81
N SER A 77 -23.58 -14.77 -3.24
CA SER A 77 -23.02 -14.54 -1.90
C SER A 77 -23.91 -13.67 -1.03
N PHE A 78 -23.77 -13.86 0.29
CA PHE A 78 -24.48 -13.10 1.32
C PHE A 78 -23.48 -12.62 2.35
N ASP A 79 -23.33 -11.30 2.52
CA ASP A 79 -22.51 -10.70 3.55
C ASP A 79 -23.29 -10.50 4.85
N ASP A 80 -22.55 -10.43 5.99
CA ASP A 80 -23.04 -10.18 7.34
C ASP A 80 -24.02 -11.25 7.88
N VAL A 81 -24.62 -12.02 7.05
CA VAL A 81 -25.52 -13.15 7.34
C VAL A 81 -26.64 -12.79 8.36
N PRO A 82 -27.49 -11.81 8.05
CA PRO A 82 -28.60 -11.44 8.94
C PRO A 82 -29.68 -12.54 8.98
N THR A 83 -30.29 -12.75 10.17
CA THR A 83 -31.32 -13.78 10.42
C THR A 83 -32.52 -13.71 9.46
N ILE A 84 -32.86 -12.51 8.99
CA ILE A 84 -33.93 -12.32 8.01
C ILE A 84 -33.68 -13.07 6.69
N SER A 85 -32.43 -13.40 6.36
CA SER A 85 -32.06 -14.11 5.13
C SER A 85 -32.20 -15.64 5.24
N THR A 86 -32.53 -16.19 6.42
CA THR A 86 -32.65 -17.64 6.65
C THR A 86 -33.62 -18.31 5.66
N GLN A 87 -34.73 -17.64 5.32
CA GLN A 87 -35.70 -18.15 4.33
C GLN A 87 -35.04 -18.33 2.95
N ALA A 88 -34.16 -17.41 2.55
CA ALA A 88 -33.44 -17.50 1.29
C ALA A 88 -32.43 -18.67 1.30
N PHE A 89 -31.70 -18.87 2.40
CA PHE A 89 -30.75 -19.98 2.53
C PHE A 89 -31.46 -21.33 2.45
N ASN A 90 -32.58 -21.50 3.17
CA ASN A 90 -33.37 -22.73 3.14
C ASN A 90 -33.96 -23.00 1.74
N TRP A 91 -34.42 -21.96 1.04
CA TRP A 91 -34.92 -22.12 -0.31
C TRP A 91 -33.83 -22.50 -1.31
N LEU A 92 -32.63 -21.87 -1.25
CA LEU A 92 -31.49 -22.23 -2.09
C LEU A 92 -31.05 -23.68 -1.86
N ASN A 93 -30.95 -24.11 -0.61
CA ASN A 93 -30.64 -25.49 -0.23
C ASN A 93 -31.66 -26.47 -0.78
N LYS A 94 -32.97 -26.18 -0.62
CA LYS A 94 -34.04 -27.02 -1.18
C LYS A 94 -33.97 -27.12 -2.71
N LYS A 95 -33.58 -26.05 -3.39
CA LYS A 95 -33.40 -26.01 -4.85
C LYS A 95 -32.04 -26.52 -5.32
N LYS A 96 -31.12 -26.91 -4.39
CA LYS A 96 -29.74 -27.35 -4.68
C LYS A 96 -28.94 -26.31 -5.48
N ILE A 97 -29.20 -25.02 -5.26
CA ILE A 97 -28.50 -23.90 -5.89
C ILE A 97 -27.32 -23.54 -5.00
N PRO A 98 -26.07 -23.54 -5.53
CA PRO A 98 -24.90 -23.19 -4.73
C PRO A 98 -24.90 -21.72 -4.36
N PHE A 99 -24.46 -21.42 -3.14
CA PHE A 99 -24.27 -20.06 -2.62
C PHE A 99 -23.18 -20.04 -1.56
N VAL A 100 -22.66 -18.87 -1.23
CA VAL A 100 -21.70 -18.66 -0.17
C VAL A 100 -22.23 -17.66 0.86
N ILE A 101 -22.06 -17.96 2.12
CA ILE A 101 -22.30 -17.03 3.22
C ILE A 101 -20.95 -16.47 3.71
N CYS A 102 -20.93 -15.17 4.01
CA CYS A 102 -19.74 -14.45 4.45
C CYS A 102 -20.04 -13.83 5.84
N PRO A 103 -20.03 -14.65 6.91
CA PRO A 103 -20.28 -14.16 8.25
C PRO A 103 -19.06 -13.40 8.80
N ASN A 104 -19.32 -12.40 9.64
CA ASN A 104 -18.30 -11.65 10.38
C ASN A 104 -18.36 -12.00 11.87
N ILE A 105 -17.21 -12.19 12.51
CA ILE A 105 -17.13 -12.66 13.90
C ILE A 105 -17.76 -11.66 14.87
N LYS A 106 -17.42 -10.37 14.77
CA LYS A 106 -18.00 -9.32 15.63
C LYS A 106 -19.53 -9.26 15.53
N LEU A 107 -20.09 -9.46 14.34
CA LEU A 107 -21.53 -9.46 14.16
C LEU A 107 -22.21 -10.69 14.77
N ILE A 108 -21.56 -11.85 14.70
CA ILE A 108 -22.02 -13.08 15.37
C ILE A 108 -22.01 -12.91 16.90
N GLU A 109 -20.92 -12.40 17.44
CA GLU A 109 -20.70 -12.27 18.89
C GLU A 109 -21.55 -11.13 19.51
N GLU A 110 -21.65 -9.99 18.82
CA GLU A 110 -22.39 -8.82 19.32
C GLU A 110 -23.89 -8.84 18.92
N GLY A 111 -24.27 -9.64 17.94
CA GLY A 111 -25.64 -9.69 17.40
C GLY A 111 -26.09 -8.40 16.69
N SER A 112 -25.17 -7.45 16.47
CA SER A 112 -25.46 -6.14 15.85
C SER A 112 -24.25 -5.51 15.21
N SER A 113 -24.47 -4.74 14.15
CA SER A 113 -23.44 -3.91 13.53
C SER A 113 -23.37 -2.52 14.16
N ILE A 114 -22.28 -1.80 13.93
CA ILE A 114 -22.18 -0.38 14.30
C ILE A 114 -23.29 0.45 13.60
N SER A 115 -23.66 0.08 12.38
CA SER A 115 -24.76 0.73 11.65
C SER A 115 -26.12 0.54 12.35
N ASP A 116 -26.34 -0.60 12.97
CA ASP A 116 -27.56 -0.87 13.75
C ASP A 116 -27.58 0.00 15.02
N LYS A 117 -26.44 0.12 15.69
CA LYS A 117 -26.30 1.01 16.85
C LYS A 117 -26.53 2.49 16.48
N PHE A 118 -26.05 2.94 15.32
CA PHE A 118 -26.33 4.30 14.81
C PHE A 118 -27.82 4.53 14.55
N ARG A 119 -28.50 3.56 13.90
CA ARG A 119 -29.94 3.67 13.64
C ARG A 119 -30.75 3.74 14.94
N PHE A 120 -30.46 2.84 15.87
CA PHE A 120 -31.12 2.86 17.17
C PHE A 120 -30.89 4.19 17.89
N THR A 121 -29.68 4.71 17.89
CA THR A 121 -29.34 6.00 18.48
C THR A 121 -30.13 7.14 17.86
N ASN A 122 -30.20 7.20 16.53
CA ASN A 122 -30.98 8.22 15.81
C ASN A 122 -32.50 8.14 16.09
N GLN A 123 -33.01 6.98 16.52
CA GLN A 123 -34.42 6.84 16.96
C GLN A 123 -34.65 7.28 18.40
N LYS A 124 -33.62 7.28 19.23
CA LYS A 124 -33.73 7.54 20.67
C LYS A 124 -33.21 8.90 21.12
N ILE A 125 -32.32 9.52 20.34
CA ILE A 125 -31.70 10.80 20.65
C ILE A 125 -31.93 11.76 19.48
N LYS A 126 -32.30 13.00 19.79
CA LYS A 126 -32.45 14.06 18.79
C LYS A 126 -31.09 14.34 18.13
N LYS A 127 -31.13 14.71 16.87
CA LYS A 127 -29.94 14.96 16.06
C LYS A 127 -29.07 16.05 16.67
N GLU A 128 -29.66 17.11 17.16
CA GLU A 128 -28.99 18.26 17.80
C GLU A 128 -28.21 17.81 19.05
N ASP A 129 -28.75 16.90 19.84
CA ASP A 129 -28.08 16.39 21.04
C ASP A 129 -26.85 15.53 20.68
N ILE A 130 -26.97 14.73 19.61
CA ILE A 130 -25.84 13.97 19.07
C ILE A 130 -24.73 14.92 18.59
N GLU A 131 -25.10 15.96 17.85
CA GLU A 131 -24.18 16.97 17.35
C GLU A 131 -23.48 17.71 18.47
N ASN A 132 -24.21 18.16 19.50
CA ASN A 132 -23.67 18.86 20.67
C ASN A 132 -22.70 17.99 21.47
N LYS A 133 -23.05 16.72 21.70
CA LYS A 133 -22.18 15.78 22.42
C LYS A 133 -20.87 15.51 21.68
N LEU A 134 -20.89 15.45 20.34
CA LEU A 134 -19.70 15.13 19.54
C LEU A 134 -18.90 16.37 19.09
N LYS A 135 -19.47 17.58 19.12
CA LYS A 135 -18.84 18.82 18.60
C LYS A 135 -17.41 19.04 19.13
N LYS A 136 -17.18 18.81 20.42
CA LYS A 136 -15.88 19.06 21.06
C LYS A 136 -14.78 18.06 20.66
N PHE A 137 -15.13 16.93 20.06
CA PHE A 137 -14.20 15.88 19.65
C PHE A 137 -13.92 15.86 18.15
N LEU A 138 -14.67 16.63 17.36
CA LEU A 138 -14.60 16.65 15.92
C LEU A 138 -14.02 17.96 15.43
N ASN A 139 -13.17 17.92 14.39
CA ASN A 139 -12.78 19.12 13.69
C ASN A 139 -13.95 19.68 12.85
N GLU A 140 -13.83 20.91 12.37
CA GLU A 140 -14.89 21.61 11.62
C GLU A 140 -15.44 20.79 10.44
N LYS A 141 -14.56 20.15 9.68
CA LYS A 141 -14.95 19.35 8.52
C LYS A 141 -15.72 18.09 8.94
N GLN A 142 -15.24 17.37 9.95
CA GLN A 142 -15.91 16.19 10.50
C GLN A 142 -17.29 16.58 11.07
N PHE A 143 -17.35 17.69 11.79
CA PHE A 143 -18.59 18.21 12.33
C PHE A 143 -19.60 18.60 11.24
N LEU A 144 -19.14 19.21 10.15
CA LEU A 144 -19.98 19.53 9.00
C LEU A 144 -20.53 18.28 8.33
N ILE A 145 -19.73 17.22 8.22
CA ILE A 145 -20.16 15.91 7.68
C ILE A 145 -21.23 15.28 8.58
N LEU A 146 -21.00 15.30 9.91
CA LEU A 146 -21.99 14.85 10.89
C LEU A 146 -23.31 15.60 10.73
N LYS A 147 -23.24 16.94 10.71
CA LYS A 147 -24.41 17.83 10.58
C LYS A 147 -25.21 17.58 9.29
N LYS A 148 -24.53 17.38 8.16
CA LYS A 148 -25.18 17.14 6.85
C LYS A 148 -25.66 15.70 6.65
N GLY A 149 -24.99 14.73 7.23
CA GLY A 149 -25.22 13.33 6.86
C GLY A 149 -25.33 12.33 8.03
N GLY A 150 -25.22 12.79 9.27
CA GLY A 150 -25.35 11.96 10.47
C GLY A 150 -24.17 11.02 10.73
N LEU A 151 -24.30 10.19 11.79
CA LEU A 151 -23.27 9.28 12.27
C LEU A 151 -22.72 8.33 11.19
N LYS A 152 -23.59 7.73 10.41
CA LYS A 152 -23.19 6.75 9.37
C LYS A 152 -22.35 7.41 8.27
N LYS A 153 -22.67 8.66 7.88
CA LYS A 153 -21.91 9.36 6.85
C LYS A 153 -20.54 9.78 7.37
N LEU A 154 -20.45 10.22 8.63
CA LEU A 154 -19.17 10.53 9.26
C LEU A 154 -18.29 9.29 9.38
N TYR A 155 -18.83 8.18 9.86
CA TYR A 155 -18.14 6.89 9.97
C TYR A 155 -17.53 6.41 8.64
N LYS A 156 -18.24 6.65 7.52
CA LYS A 156 -17.81 6.26 6.17
C LYS A 156 -17.05 7.36 5.41
N SER A 157 -16.72 8.47 6.06
CA SER A 157 -16.16 9.64 5.36
C SER A 157 -14.66 9.60 5.15
N TYR A 158 -13.95 8.62 5.71
CA TYR A 158 -12.48 8.56 5.71
C TYR A 158 -11.78 9.79 6.33
N THR A 159 -12.52 10.66 7.02
CA THR A 159 -11.96 11.83 7.72
C THR A 159 -11.58 11.53 9.17
N ILE A 160 -12.02 10.39 9.68
CA ILE A 160 -11.73 9.87 11.01
C ILE A 160 -11.51 8.35 10.90
N ASP A 161 -10.58 7.81 11.67
CA ASP A 161 -10.39 6.35 11.76
C ASP A 161 -11.65 5.72 12.36
N GLN A 162 -12.12 4.63 11.75
CA GLN A 162 -13.34 3.94 12.19
C GLN A 162 -13.26 3.48 13.63
N ARG A 163 -12.09 3.00 14.08
CA ARG A 163 -11.85 2.54 15.46
C ARG A 163 -11.93 3.67 16.47
N GLU A 164 -11.31 4.80 16.11
CA GLU A 164 -11.36 6.02 16.92
C GLU A 164 -12.81 6.53 17.04
N PHE A 165 -13.53 6.53 15.91
CA PHE A 165 -14.92 6.97 15.91
C PHE A 165 -15.85 6.03 16.66
N GLU A 166 -15.68 4.71 16.55
CA GLU A 166 -16.46 3.75 17.34
C GLU A 166 -16.26 3.97 18.84
N LYS A 167 -15.00 4.14 19.27
CA LYS A 167 -14.68 4.44 20.68
C LYS A 167 -15.36 5.71 21.16
N LEU A 168 -15.18 6.79 20.38
CA LEU A 168 -15.79 8.11 20.68
C LEU A 168 -17.31 8.04 20.75
N PHE A 169 -17.95 7.34 19.81
CA PHE A 169 -19.40 7.11 19.81
C PHE A 169 -19.87 6.31 21.03
N HIS A 170 -19.17 5.21 21.34
CA HIS A 170 -19.52 4.38 22.48
C HIS A 170 -19.40 5.12 23.81
N GLU A 171 -18.34 5.87 24.04
CA GLU A 171 -18.07 6.56 25.29
C GLU A 171 -19.01 7.75 25.52
N ASN A 172 -19.34 8.51 24.48
CA ASN A 172 -20.03 9.80 24.62
C ASN A 172 -21.53 9.75 24.28
N ILE A 173 -21.99 8.71 23.56
CA ILE A 173 -23.38 8.62 23.12
C ILE A 173 -24.01 7.29 23.50
N PHE A 174 -23.38 6.17 23.14
CA PHE A 174 -24.01 4.87 23.22
C PHE A 174 -23.99 4.26 24.63
N LYS A 175 -23.06 4.68 25.48
CA LYS A 175 -22.94 4.21 26.87
C LYS A 175 -24.30 4.27 27.60
N ASP A 176 -24.98 5.41 27.53
CA ASP A 176 -26.28 5.66 28.19
C ASP A 176 -27.42 4.86 27.56
N LEU A 177 -27.25 4.43 26.32
CA LEU A 177 -28.27 3.68 25.56
C LEU A 177 -28.04 2.17 25.61
N LYS A 178 -26.90 1.68 26.08
CA LYS A 178 -26.48 0.28 25.98
C LYS A 178 -27.53 -0.70 26.55
N ASN A 179 -28.07 -0.41 27.71
CA ASN A 179 -29.07 -1.28 28.35
C ASN A 179 -30.41 -1.30 27.56
N LYS A 180 -30.82 -0.16 27.01
CA LYS A 180 -32.02 -0.06 26.17
C LYS A 180 -31.83 -0.79 24.85
N PHE A 181 -30.63 -0.70 24.30
CA PHE A 181 -30.26 -1.41 23.07
C PHE A 181 -30.23 -2.93 23.28
N SER A 182 -29.65 -3.41 24.38
CA SER A 182 -29.62 -4.84 24.71
C SER A 182 -31.03 -5.42 24.85
N LYS A 183 -31.95 -4.69 25.49
CA LYS A 183 -33.38 -5.06 25.55
C LYS A 183 -34.08 -5.05 24.20
N TYR A 184 -33.63 -4.19 23.29
CA TYR A 184 -34.16 -4.11 21.93
C TYR A 184 -33.69 -5.26 21.03
N LEU A 185 -32.50 -5.83 21.30
CA LEU A 185 -31.97 -7.02 20.64
C LEU A 185 -32.54 -8.30 21.26
N VAL A 186 -33.88 -8.43 21.36
CA VAL A 186 -34.55 -9.62 21.95
C VAL A 186 -34.16 -10.89 21.21
N ASN A 187 -33.89 -10.80 19.89
CA ASN A 187 -33.28 -11.86 19.07
C ASN A 187 -32.12 -11.25 18.31
N SER A 188 -30.98 -11.98 18.23
CA SER A 188 -29.87 -11.56 17.41
C SER A 188 -30.31 -11.24 15.99
N ASN A 189 -29.88 -10.10 15.45
CA ASN A 189 -30.16 -9.75 14.06
C ASN A 189 -29.30 -10.52 13.05
N TYR A 190 -28.30 -11.23 13.57
CA TYR A 190 -27.34 -12.02 12.78
C TYR A 190 -27.36 -13.47 13.26
N LEU A 191 -27.06 -14.39 12.37
CA LEU A 191 -26.99 -15.81 12.68
C LEU A 191 -25.90 -16.07 13.71
N ASN A 192 -26.21 -16.93 14.68
CA ASN A 192 -25.24 -17.41 15.66
C ASN A 192 -24.40 -18.59 15.10
N TRP A 193 -23.41 -19.04 15.84
CA TRP A 193 -22.53 -20.14 15.45
C TRP A 193 -23.28 -21.46 15.14
N LYS A 194 -24.34 -21.76 15.90
CA LYS A 194 -25.17 -22.96 15.70
C LYS A 194 -25.90 -22.90 14.37
N ASP A 195 -26.51 -21.75 14.06
CA ASP A 195 -27.25 -21.53 12.81
C ASP A 195 -26.29 -21.61 11.60
N ILE A 196 -25.15 -20.95 11.69
CA ILE A 196 -24.10 -20.97 10.66
C ILE A 196 -23.65 -22.41 10.42
N LYS A 197 -23.36 -23.19 11.49
CA LYS A 197 -22.96 -24.59 11.39
C LYS A 197 -24.03 -25.46 10.71
N THR A 198 -25.30 -25.15 10.92
CA THR A 198 -26.41 -25.89 10.28
C THR A 198 -26.51 -25.58 8.79
N ILE A 199 -26.28 -24.33 8.40
CA ILE A 199 -26.33 -23.90 6.99
C ILE A 199 -25.07 -24.29 6.24
N SER A 200 -23.92 -24.29 6.91
CA SER A 200 -22.61 -24.50 6.31
C SER A 200 -22.42 -25.96 5.90
N LYS A 201 -22.31 -26.17 4.60
CA LYS A 201 -21.64 -27.33 4.02
C LYS A 201 -20.23 -26.86 3.61
N LYS A 202 -19.33 -27.82 3.33
CA LYS A 202 -17.89 -27.59 3.13
C LYS A 202 -17.51 -26.37 2.28
N ASP A 203 -18.34 -25.97 1.33
CA ASP A 203 -18.01 -24.98 0.31
C ASP A 203 -18.84 -23.70 0.37
N PHE A 204 -19.60 -23.47 1.44
CA PHE A 204 -20.56 -22.39 1.53
C PHE A 204 -20.15 -21.26 2.47
N ILE A 205 -18.94 -21.23 2.98
CA ILE A 205 -18.46 -20.21 3.91
C ILE A 205 -17.21 -19.51 3.37
N ALA A 206 -17.25 -18.17 3.42
CA ALA A 206 -16.10 -17.30 3.32
C ALA A 206 -15.97 -16.49 4.62
N SER A 207 -14.76 -16.27 5.12
CA SER A 207 -14.55 -15.35 6.24
C SER A 207 -14.84 -13.91 5.81
N HIS A 208 -15.56 -13.14 6.65
CA HIS A 208 -15.79 -11.70 6.45
C HIS A 208 -15.06 -10.84 7.50
N GLY A 209 -13.93 -11.34 7.99
CA GLY A 209 -13.09 -10.68 8.97
C GLY A 209 -13.55 -10.86 10.42
N ASN A 210 -12.72 -10.36 11.32
CA ASN A 210 -12.96 -10.39 12.74
C ASN A 210 -13.73 -9.16 13.22
N ASN A 211 -13.20 -7.95 12.97
CA ASN A 211 -13.72 -6.70 13.51
C ASN A 211 -14.66 -5.94 12.57
N HIS A 212 -14.83 -6.37 11.34
CA HIS A 212 -15.64 -5.69 10.31
C HIS A 212 -15.18 -4.25 10.03
N TYR A 213 -13.89 -4.00 10.01
CA TYR A 213 -13.33 -2.70 9.63
C TYR A 213 -13.15 -2.58 8.12
N ASP A 214 -13.20 -1.35 7.62
CA ASP A 214 -12.77 -1.07 6.25
C ASP A 214 -11.23 -1.20 6.18
N PHE A 215 -10.74 -2.05 5.29
CA PHE A 215 -9.31 -2.33 5.16
C PHE A 215 -8.51 -1.13 4.68
N PHE A 216 -9.15 -0.08 4.22
CA PHE A 216 -8.50 1.20 3.95
C PHE A 216 -7.83 1.81 5.20
N PHE A 217 -8.38 1.56 6.40
CA PHE A 217 -7.82 2.08 7.66
C PHE A 217 -6.76 1.17 8.29
N LEU A 218 -6.54 -0.03 7.72
CA LEU A 218 -5.63 -1.02 8.28
C LEU A 218 -4.26 -0.93 7.62
N ASN A 219 -3.19 -1.07 8.40
CA ASN A 219 -1.85 -1.32 7.87
C ASN A 219 -1.67 -2.79 7.49
N TYR A 220 -0.57 -3.13 6.81
CA TYR A 220 -0.33 -4.50 6.33
C TYR A 220 -0.39 -5.55 7.45
N LYS A 221 0.21 -5.26 8.61
CA LYS A 221 0.20 -6.17 9.76
C LYS A 221 -1.21 -6.38 10.28
N GLU A 222 -1.99 -5.31 10.43
CA GLU A 222 -3.39 -5.38 10.86
C GLU A 222 -4.26 -6.16 9.86
N ILE A 223 -3.98 -6.03 8.55
CA ILE A 223 -4.65 -6.84 7.51
C ILE A 223 -4.33 -8.33 7.69
N VAL A 224 -3.05 -8.67 7.85
CA VAL A 224 -2.64 -10.05 8.11
C VAL A 224 -3.27 -10.60 9.39
N ASP A 225 -3.29 -9.81 10.46
CA ASP A 225 -3.91 -10.19 11.73
C ASP A 225 -5.43 -10.43 11.59
N GLU A 226 -6.15 -9.55 10.86
CA GLU A 226 -7.58 -9.76 10.55
C GLU A 226 -7.84 -11.06 9.79
N LEU A 227 -7.04 -11.37 8.79
CA LEU A 227 -7.13 -12.61 8.02
C LEU A 227 -6.84 -13.83 8.89
N LYS A 228 -5.72 -13.80 9.63
CA LYS A 228 -5.26 -14.90 10.48
C LYS A 228 -6.24 -15.22 11.61
N VAL A 229 -6.63 -14.19 12.36
CA VAL A 229 -7.52 -14.35 13.52
C VAL A 229 -8.89 -14.84 13.07
N SER A 230 -9.45 -14.23 12.02
CA SER A 230 -10.77 -14.64 11.53
C SER A 230 -10.76 -16.08 11.00
N LYS A 231 -9.74 -16.47 10.25
CA LYS A 231 -9.60 -17.85 9.76
C LYS A 231 -9.55 -18.83 10.90
N LYS A 232 -8.66 -18.60 11.87
CA LYS A 232 -8.51 -19.47 13.05
C LYS A 232 -9.83 -19.68 13.78
N ILE A 233 -10.56 -18.62 14.09
CA ILE A 233 -11.82 -18.68 14.83
C ILE A 233 -12.88 -19.46 14.03
N PHE A 234 -13.03 -19.18 12.71
CA PHE A 234 -13.98 -19.92 11.89
C PHE A 234 -13.64 -21.39 11.80
N GLU A 235 -12.38 -21.75 11.57
CA GLU A 235 -11.93 -23.16 11.48
C GLU A 235 -12.12 -23.90 12.79
N GLU A 236 -11.85 -23.25 13.93
CA GLU A 236 -12.06 -23.82 15.27
C GLU A 236 -13.55 -24.02 15.59
N LYS A 237 -14.40 -23.04 15.30
CA LYS A 237 -15.84 -23.09 15.63
C LYS A 237 -16.62 -24.04 14.72
N LEU A 238 -16.29 -24.07 13.43
CA LEU A 238 -17.03 -24.80 12.43
C LEU A 238 -16.43 -26.18 12.10
N LYS A 239 -15.15 -26.40 12.44
CA LYS A 239 -14.37 -27.59 12.06
C LYS A 239 -14.29 -27.79 10.54
N LEU A 240 -14.18 -26.67 9.82
CA LEU A 240 -14.08 -26.61 8.36
C LEU A 240 -12.86 -25.78 7.97
N LYS A 241 -12.20 -26.11 6.87
CA LYS A 241 -11.13 -25.29 6.30
C LYS A 241 -11.72 -24.09 5.57
N ILE A 242 -11.22 -22.89 5.88
CA ILE A 242 -11.67 -21.63 5.27
C ILE A 242 -10.62 -21.17 4.25
N ASN A 243 -10.96 -21.22 2.99
CA ASN A 243 -10.06 -20.87 1.89
C ASN A 243 -10.42 -19.56 1.19
N THR A 244 -11.57 -18.97 1.50
CA THR A 244 -12.09 -17.75 0.86
C THR A 244 -12.27 -16.63 1.88
N PHE A 245 -11.87 -15.43 1.50
CA PHE A 245 -12.07 -14.20 2.29
C PHE A 245 -12.91 -13.19 1.52
N ALA A 246 -13.98 -12.71 2.13
CA ALA A 246 -14.80 -11.61 1.63
C ALA A 246 -14.41 -10.32 2.35
N ILE A 247 -14.06 -9.27 1.63
CA ILE A 247 -13.56 -8.03 2.24
C ILE A 247 -14.72 -7.18 2.74
N PRO A 248 -14.73 -6.78 4.03
CA PRO A 248 -15.68 -5.81 4.55
C PRO A 248 -15.58 -4.46 3.82
N TYR A 249 -16.69 -3.84 3.51
CA TYR A 249 -16.78 -2.58 2.74
C TYR A 249 -16.15 -2.60 1.35
N GLY A 250 -15.56 -3.67 0.94
CA GLY A 250 -14.59 -4.01 -0.08
C GLY A 250 -14.80 -3.54 -1.50
N GLY A 251 -14.55 -2.25 -1.77
CA GLY A 251 -14.24 -1.84 -3.13
C GLY A 251 -12.86 -2.35 -3.56
N TYR A 252 -12.75 -2.84 -4.79
CA TYR A 252 -11.45 -3.22 -5.34
C TYR A 252 -10.68 -2.01 -5.81
N TYR A 253 -9.53 -1.81 -5.19
CA TYR A 253 -8.49 -0.92 -5.66
C TYR A 253 -7.29 -1.78 -6.05
N GLN A 254 -6.70 -1.57 -7.22
CA GLN A 254 -5.61 -2.42 -7.74
C GLN A 254 -4.48 -2.64 -6.72
N HIS A 255 -4.11 -1.61 -5.98
CA HIS A 255 -3.06 -1.66 -4.96
C HIS A 255 -3.49 -2.45 -3.71
N LEU A 256 -4.76 -2.31 -3.26
CA LEU A 256 -5.30 -3.13 -2.18
C LEU A 256 -5.39 -4.60 -2.62
N GLY A 257 -5.65 -4.85 -3.90
CA GLY A 257 -5.62 -6.18 -4.50
C GLY A 257 -4.26 -6.86 -4.35
N ILE A 258 -3.18 -6.12 -4.54
CA ILE A 258 -1.81 -6.63 -4.37
C ILE A 258 -1.53 -6.97 -2.89
N ILE A 259 -1.87 -6.04 -1.97
CA ILE A 259 -1.75 -6.25 -0.52
C ILE A 259 -2.50 -7.51 -0.09
N MET A 260 -3.75 -7.61 -0.52
CA MET A 260 -4.62 -8.74 -0.18
C MET A 260 -4.12 -10.05 -0.77
N SER A 261 -3.51 -10.04 -1.97
CA SER A 261 -2.91 -11.24 -2.55
C SER A 261 -1.76 -11.77 -1.69
N GLU A 262 -0.89 -10.89 -1.19
CA GLU A 262 0.21 -11.29 -0.32
C GLU A 262 -0.28 -11.77 1.04
N ALA A 263 -1.11 -10.97 1.69
CA ALA A 263 -1.64 -11.30 3.01
C ALA A 263 -2.48 -12.59 2.98
N ALA A 264 -3.33 -12.75 1.97
CA ALA A 264 -4.13 -13.95 1.79
C ALA A 264 -3.28 -15.19 1.52
N LYS A 265 -2.25 -15.08 0.67
CA LYS A 265 -1.31 -16.17 0.42
C LYS A 265 -0.55 -16.58 1.68
N GLN A 266 -0.09 -15.60 2.46
CA GLN A 266 0.58 -15.84 3.74
C GLN A 266 -0.30 -16.62 4.71
N GLU A 267 -1.61 -16.31 4.75
CA GLU A 267 -2.57 -16.94 5.66
C GLU A 267 -3.32 -18.13 5.05
N GLY A 268 -2.91 -18.58 3.85
CA GLY A 268 -3.43 -19.78 3.22
C GLY A 268 -4.87 -19.66 2.70
N TYR A 269 -5.28 -18.48 2.26
CA TYR A 269 -6.46 -18.27 1.45
C TYR A 269 -6.10 -18.41 -0.03
N ASP A 270 -7.05 -18.80 -0.85
CA ASP A 270 -6.88 -18.95 -2.30
C ASP A 270 -7.84 -18.06 -3.12
N GLN A 271 -8.90 -17.54 -2.49
CA GLN A 271 -9.89 -16.68 -3.12
C GLN A 271 -10.20 -15.45 -2.27
N ILE A 272 -10.35 -14.29 -2.93
CA ILE A 272 -10.77 -13.03 -2.31
C ILE A 272 -12.01 -12.50 -3.03
N LEU A 273 -13.08 -12.24 -2.27
CA LEU A 273 -14.32 -11.69 -2.76
C LEU A 273 -14.37 -10.18 -2.54
N TRP A 274 -14.45 -9.44 -3.64
CA TRP A 274 -14.55 -7.99 -3.66
C TRP A 274 -15.96 -7.54 -3.97
N THR A 275 -16.32 -6.34 -3.56
CA THR A 275 -17.50 -5.63 -4.07
C THR A 275 -17.08 -4.71 -5.21
N GLY A 276 -17.73 -4.78 -6.37
CA GLY A 276 -17.35 -4.00 -7.54
C GLY A 276 -18.44 -3.94 -8.60
N THR A 277 -18.14 -3.29 -9.70
CA THR A 277 -19.03 -3.15 -10.85
C THR A 277 -18.49 -3.91 -12.07
N GLN A 278 -17.63 -4.87 -11.87
CA GLN A 278 -17.02 -5.71 -12.92
C GLN A 278 -17.13 -7.20 -12.57
N GLY A 279 -16.90 -8.06 -13.54
CA GLY A 279 -16.64 -9.48 -13.34
C GLY A 279 -15.15 -9.78 -13.38
N ALA A 280 -14.79 -11.00 -13.03
CA ALA A 280 -13.46 -11.54 -13.19
C ALA A 280 -13.35 -12.36 -14.48
N ILE A 281 -12.23 -12.24 -15.20
CA ILE A 281 -11.90 -13.19 -16.23
C ILE A 281 -11.34 -14.44 -15.55
N TYR A 282 -11.92 -15.56 -15.88
CA TYR A 282 -11.47 -16.81 -15.33
C TYR A 282 -10.13 -17.21 -15.94
N ASN A 283 -9.14 -17.31 -15.09
CA ASN A 283 -7.84 -17.89 -15.42
C ASN A 283 -7.53 -18.96 -14.36
N HIS A 284 -7.46 -20.21 -14.79
CA HIS A 284 -7.13 -21.32 -13.90
C HIS A 284 -5.62 -21.40 -13.71
N ASN A 285 -5.13 -20.69 -12.70
CA ASN A 285 -3.74 -20.80 -12.26
C ASN A 285 -3.74 -21.09 -10.75
N ASN A 286 -3.45 -22.34 -10.40
CA ASN A 286 -3.51 -22.85 -9.02
C ASN A 286 -2.52 -22.18 -8.07
N ASN A 287 -1.56 -21.41 -8.58
CA ASN A 287 -0.52 -20.76 -7.77
C ASN A 287 -0.82 -19.29 -7.44
N GLN A 288 -1.93 -18.75 -7.92
CA GLN A 288 -2.29 -17.35 -7.72
C GLN A 288 -3.61 -17.23 -6.97
N ILE A 289 -3.69 -16.20 -6.12
CA ILE A 289 -4.93 -15.82 -5.45
C ILE A 289 -5.96 -15.39 -6.50
N GLN A 290 -7.15 -15.97 -6.45
CA GLN A 290 -8.25 -15.61 -7.33
C GLN A 290 -9.01 -14.41 -6.78
N HIS A 291 -9.03 -13.31 -7.51
CA HIS A 291 -9.83 -12.13 -7.21
C HIS A 291 -11.18 -12.23 -7.91
N LEU A 292 -12.24 -12.36 -7.13
CA LEU A 292 -13.62 -12.50 -7.61
C LEU A 292 -14.43 -11.25 -7.22
N PHE A 293 -15.22 -10.73 -8.15
CA PHE A 293 -15.95 -9.48 -7.99
C PHE A 293 -17.43 -9.73 -7.88
N ARG A 294 -18.09 -9.00 -6.97
CA ARG A 294 -19.51 -9.13 -6.63
C ARG A 294 -20.22 -7.80 -6.83
N ILE A 295 -21.33 -7.82 -7.56
CA ILE A 295 -22.20 -6.66 -7.71
C ILE A 295 -23.19 -6.60 -6.54
N ASN A 296 -23.36 -5.41 -5.94
CA ASN A 296 -24.38 -5.19 -4.92
C ASN A 296 -25.76 -5.25 -5.52
N ILE A 297 -26.61 -6.11 -4.98
CA ILE A 297 -27.97 -6.30 -5.45
C ILE A 297 -28.93 -5.36 -4.73
N GLN A 298 -29.81 -4.74 -5.47
CA GLN A 298 -30.82 -3.83 -4.99
C GLN A 298 -32.23 -4.41 -5.15
N ASN A 299 -33.19 -3.87 -4.40
CA ASN A 299 -34.59 -4.25 -4.45
C ASN A 299 -35.32 -3.63 -5.66
N ASN A 300 -34.72 -3.74 -6.84
CA ASN A 300 -35.30 -3.28 -8.10
C ASN A 300 -34.75 -4.12 -9.26
N PHE A 301 -35.66 -4.72 -10.03
CA PHE A 301 -35.28 -5.62 -11.10
C PHE A 301 -34.56 -4.94 -12.26
N ILE A 302 -34.96 -3.74 -12.64
CA ILE A 302 -34.32 -2.98 -13.72
C ILE A 302 -32.88 -2.63 -13.31
N THR A 303 -32.69 -2.19 -12.07
CA THR A 303 -31.38 -1.88 -11.53
C THR A 303 -30.50 -3.13 -11.47
N PHE A 304 -31.05 -4.28 -11.11
CA PHE A 304 -30.38 -5.57 -11.13
C PHE A 304 -29.84 -5.92 -12.54
N LEU A 305 -30.70 -5.87 -13.57
CA LEU A 305 -30.27 -6.11 -14.96
C LEU A 305 -29.21 -5.11 -15.44
N LYS A 306 -29.43 -3.82 -15.14
CA LYS A 306 -28.40 -2.77 -15.45
C LYS A 306 -27.07 -3.08 -14.80
N SER A 307 -27.05 -3.54 -13.54
CA SER A 307 -25.81 -3.89 -12.83
C SER A 307 -25.07 -5.05 -13.50
N ILE A 308 -25.78 -6.07 -13.99
CA ILE A 308 -25.20 -7.17 -14.74
C ILE A 308 -24.58 -6.67 -16.05
N LEU A 309 -25.30 -5.87 -16.83
CA LEU A 309 -24.82 -5.32 -18.10
C LEU A 309 -23.58 -4.42 -17.89
N ILE A 310 -23.61 -3.61 -16.84
CA ILE A 310 -22.47 -2.77 -16.44
C ILE A 310 -21.27 -3.65 -16.08
N ALA A 311 -21.47 -4.72 -15.30
CA ALA A 311 -20.41 -5.63 -14.91
C ALA A 311 -19.76 -6.31 -16.13
N LEU A 312 -20.55 -6.78 -17.07
CA LEU A 312 -20.06 -7.36 -18.32
C LEU A 312 -19.27 -6.33 -19.15
N LYS A 313 -19.81 -5.11 -19.31
CA LYS A 313 -19.14 -4.02 -20.02
C LYS A 313 -17.80 -3.68 -19.38
N ASN A 314 -17.78 -3.53 -18.06
CA ASN A 314 -16.58 -3.16 -17.32
C ASN A 314 -15.52 -4.26 -17.37
N THR A 315 -15.92 -5.53 -17.28
CA THR A 315 -15.00 -6.67 -17.44
C THR A 315 -14.26 -6.63 -18.78
N LYS A 316 -14.98 -6.34 -19.87
CA LYS A 316 -14.37 -6.18 -21.19
C LYS A 316 -13.39 -5.01 -21.25
N LEU A 317 -13.73 -3.88 -20.64
CA LEU A 317 -12.89 -2.69 -20.62
C LEU A 317 -11.61 -2.93 -19.83
N LEU A 318 -11.69 -3.64 -18.69
CA LEU A 318 -10.55 -4.01 -17.86
C LEU A 318 -9.54 -4.88 -18.61
N PHE A 319 -10.03 -5.82 -19.39
CA PHE A 319 -9.15 -6.71 -20.16
C PHE A 319 -8.43 -6.02 -21.32
N LYS A 320 -9.06 -5.01 -21.94
CA LYS A 320 -8.48 -4.31 -23.08
C LYS A 320 -7.29 -3.41 -22.72
N GLU A 321 -7.26 -2.94 -21.50
CA GLU A 321 -6.22 -2.01 -21.04
C GLU A 321 -6.03 -2.16 -19.54
N ASP A 322 -4.90 -2.70 -19.12
CA ASP A 322 -4.42 -2.70 -17.72
C ASP A 322 -4.43 -1.30 -17.06
N TYR A 323 -4.76 -0.28 -17.84
CA TYR A 323 -4.76 1.15 -17.49
C TYR A 323 -6.13 1.76 -17.21
N LYS A 324 -7.25 1.04 -17.48
CA LYS A 324 -8.61 1.64 -17.42
C LYS A 324 -9.44 1.25 -16.22
N LEU A 325 -8.93 0.43 -15.30
CA LEU A 325 -9.49 0.32 -13.93
C LEU A 325 -9.65 1.69 -13.25
N ALA A 326 -8.82 2.61 -13.67
CA ALA A 326 -8.82 4.00 -13.27
C ALA A 326 -10.05 4.80 -13.69
N ARG A 327 -10.62 4.51 -14.84
CA ARG A 327 -11.80 5.27 -15.32
C ARG A 327 -13.11 4.92 -14.62
N LEU A 328 -13.16 3.78 -13.93
CA LEU A 328 -14.34 3.46 -13.10
C LEU A 328 -14.47 4.39 -11.90
N TYR A 329 -13.41 5.09 -11.55
CA TYR A 329 -13.36 6.10 -10.49
C TYR A 329 -13.24 7.54 -11.00
N GLU A 330 -13.17 7.76 -12.33
CA GLU A 330 -13.38 9.07 -12.95
C GLU A 330 -14.89 9.41 -12.90
N GLN A 331 -15.42 9.63 -11.73
CA GLN A 331 -16.63 10.43 -11.60
C GLN A 331 -16.26 11.88 -11.92
N LYS A 332 -16.98 12.46 -12.84
CA LYS A 332 -16.68 13.70 -13.57
C LYS A 332 -16.52 15.01 -12.77
N ASN A 333 -16.60 15.03 -11.45
CA ASN A 333 -16.58 16.28 -10.65
C ASN A 333 -15.81 16.10 -9.34
N TYR A 334 -14.49 15.94 -9.42
CA TYR A 334 -13.68 15.85 -8.22
C TYR A 334 -12.74 17.03 -8.06
N ASP A 335 -12.98 17.86 -7.04
CA ASP A 335 -12.07 18.90 -6.59
C ASP A 335 -10.88 18.29 -5.82
N PHE A 336 -9.81 18.00 -6.53
CA PHE A 336 -8.54 17.67 -5.90
C PHE A 336 -7.83 18.95 -5.45
N LYS A 337 -7.35 18.95 -4.22
CA LYS A 337 -6.55 20.03 -3.67
C LYS A 337 -5.10 19.61 -3.48
N ILE A 338 -4.18 20.49 -3.85
CA ILE A 338 -2.77 20.32 -3.53
C ILE A 338 -2.56 20.76 -2.08
N VAL A 339 -2.10 19.84 -1.23
CA VAL A 339 -1.82 20.07 0.19
C VAL A 339 -0.32 20.08 0.41
N LYS A 340 0.20 21.19 0.93
CA LYS A 340 1.60 21.33 1.40
C LYS A 340 1.71 20.71 2.79
N ASN A 341 2.75 19.93 3.04
CA ASN A 341 2.99 19.23 4.31
C ASN A 341 1.77 18.46 4.82
N PRO A 342 1.29 17.46 4.05
CA PRO A 342 0.13 16.68 4.45
C PRO A 342 0.43 15.90 5.74
N LEU A 343 -0.60 15.66 6.58
CA LEU A 343 -0.43 14.93 7.84
C LEU A 343 0.21 13.57 7.63
N ILE A 344 1.22 13.24 8.44
CA ILE A 344 1.97 11.97 8.34
C ILE A 344 1.04 10.75 8.45
N SER A 345 0.00 10.81 9.30
CA SER A 345 -1.00 9.74 9.41
C SER A 345 -1.71 9.46 8.08
N LYS A 346 -2.03 10.50 7.32
CA LYS A 346 -2.69 10.38 6.01
C LYS A 346 -1.73 9.86 4.94
N ILE A 347 -0.48 10.30 4.97
CA ILE A 347 0.57 9.79 4.09
C ILE A 347 0.86 8.33 4.41
N SER A 348 0.97 7.97 5.69
CA SER A 348 1.19 6.60 6.13
C SER A 348 0.08 5.66 5.64
N ALA A 349 -1.19 6.06 5.78
CA ALA A 349 -2.31 5.31 5.25
C ALA A 349 -2.22 5.15 3.72
N PHE A 350 -1.87 6.21 3.01
CA PHE A 350 -1.69 6.18 1.55
C PHE A 350 -0.52 5.28 1.12
N GLU A 351 0.64 5.38 1.78
CA GLU A 351 1.82 4.55 1.48
C GLU A 351 1.56 3.07 1.74
N ASN A 352 0.80 2.75 2.78
CA ASN A 352 0.35 1.38 3.07
C ASN A 352 -0.45 0.79 1.89
N ILE A 353 -1.21 1.64 1.21
CA ILE A 353 -2.02 1.27 0.05
C ILE A 353 -1.14 1.11 -1.20
N VAL A 354 -0.23 2.05 -1.45
CA VAL A 354 0.52 2.14 -2.73
C VAL A 354 1.79 1.28 -2.74
N ARG A 355 2.37 1.01 -1.56
CA ARG A 355 3.62 0.26 -1.40
C ARG A 355 3.56 -0.79 -0.30
N PRO A 356 2.66 -1.76 -0.40
CA PRO A 356 2.46 -2.79 0.63
C PRO A 356 3.72 -3.62 0.89
N TYR A 357 4.56 -3.80 -0.13
CA TYR A 357 5.80 -4.57 -0.06
C TYR A 357 6.93 -3.88 0.70
N ARG A 358 6.84 -2.56 0.85
CA ARG A 358 7.80 -1.77 1.62
C ARG A 358 7.24 -1.53 3.02
N LYS A 359 7.44 -2.50 3.90
CA LYS A 359 7.01 -2.48 5.31
C LYS A 359 7.28 -1.16 6.05
N TYR A 360 8.14 -0.32 5.49
CA TYR A 360 8.65 0.90 6.12
C TYR A 360 8.09 2.17 5.49
N SER A 361 7.67 2.15 4.22
CA SER A 361 7.19 3.37 3.56
C SER A 361 5.90 3.92 4.17
N SER A 362 5.13 3.05 4.82
CA SER A 362 3.92 3.41 5.57
C SER A 362 4.16 3.66 7.06
N ASP A 363 5.36 3.39 7.58
CA ASP A 363 5.69 3.65 8.98
C ASP A 363 5.76 5.16 9.23
N LYS A 364 4.98 5.62 10.21
CA LYS A 364 4.91 7.06 10.57
C LYS A 364 6.28 7.57 11.04
N ASN A 365 7.00 6.77 11.84
CA ASN A 365 8.32 7.14 12.35
C ASN A 365 9.34 7.25 11.21
N PHE A 366 9.26 6.36 10.23
CA PHE A 366 10.10 6.44 9.04
C PHE A 366 9.85 7.72 8.24
N ILE A 367 8.58 8.02 7.92
CA ILE A 367 8.20 9.24 7.18
C ILE A 367 8.64 10.47 7.96
N GLN A 368 8.41 10.48 9.28
CA GLN A 368 8.78 11.58 10.15
C GLN A 368 10.30 11.78 10.20
N SER A 369 11.06 10.74 10.44
CA SER A 369 12.51 10.82 10.58
C SER A 369 13.21 11.22 9.28
N VAL A 370 12.78 10.64 8.16
CA VAL A 370 13.45 10.85 6.87
C VAL A 370 13.07 12.16 6.21
N TYR A 371 11.80 12.57 6.29
CA TYR A 371 11.30 13.70 5.53
C TYR A 371 10.93 14.91 6.40
N GLU A 372 10.12 14.72 7.45
CA GLU A 372 9.64 15.81 8.27
C GLU A 372 10.74 16.40 9.17
N LYS A 373 11.52 15.52 9.86
CA LYS A 373 12.64 15.90 10.74
C LYS A 373 13.99 16.00 10.02
N ASN A 374 13.99 16.14 8.69
CA ASN A 374 15.20 16.36 7.93
C ASN A 374 15.86 17.70 8.36
N PRO A 375 17.09 17.70 8.92
CA PRO A 375 17.71 18.90 9.46
C PRO A 375 18.06 19.95 8.38
N PHE A 376 18.20 19.52 7.12
CA PHE A 376 18.50 20.41 6.00
C PHE A 376 17.24 21.04 5.37
N ARG A 377 16.06 20.69 5.86
CA ARG A 377 14.77 21.18 5.36
C ARG A 377 14.45 22.59 5.85
N GLU A 378 14.78 22.89 7.10
CA GLU A 378 14.31 24.09 7.78
C GLU A 378 12.76 24.13 7.77
N GLU A 379 12.15 25.25 7.34
CA GLU A 379 10.69 25.41 7.20
C GLU A 379 10.14 25.00 5.81
N LEU A 380 11.00 24.47 4.95
CA LEU A 380 10.58 24.08 3.60
C LEU A 380 9.66 22.84 3.62
N PRO A 381 8.80 22.68 2.61
CA PRO A 381 7.86 21.56 2.58
C PRO A 381 8.57 20.22 2.41
N TYR A 382 8.27 19.22 3.25
CA TYR A 382 8.79 17.87 3.12
C TYR A 382 8.02 17.01 2.11
N ALA A 383 6.78 17.39 1.82
CA ALA A 383 5.96 16.73 0.82
C ALA A 383 4.84 17.64 0.32
N TYR A 384 4.37 17.32 -0.88
CA TYR A 384 3.08 17.79 -1.39
C TYR A 384 2.21 16.57 -1.69
N SER A 385 0.93 16.65 -1.36
CA SER A 385 -0.05 15.66 -1.74
C SER A 385 -1.15 16.24 -2.60
N LEU A 386 -1.71 15.39 -3.44
CA LEU A 386 -2.99 15.63 -4.08
C LEU A 386 -4.02 14.89 -3.26
N SER A 387 -4.94 15.63 -2.65
CA SER A 387 -5.93 15.07 -1.76
C SER A 387 -7.33 15.51 -2.16
N ARG A 388 -8.29 14.62 -1.96
CA ARG A 388 -9.70 14.87 -2.11
C ARG A 388 -10.41 14.43 -0.85
N ASP A 389 -11.26 15.27 -0.30
CA ASP A 389 -11.98 14.98 0.95
C ASP A 389 -11.04 14.45 2.05
N ASP A 390 -9.84 15.04 2.13
CA ASP A 390 -8.74 14.63 3.01
C ASP A 390 -8.10 13.26 2.73
N ILE A 391 -8.52 12.56 1.67
CA ILE A 391 -7.90 11.32 1.24
C ILE A 391 -6.75 11.64 0.30
N VAL A 392 -5.55 11.20 0.65
CA VAL A 392 -4.38 11.33 -0.20
C VAL A 392 -4.51 10.38 -1.40
N SER A 393 -4.41 10.93 -2.59
CA SER A 393 -4.47 10.18 -3.85
C SER A 393 -3.13 10.15 -4.57
N SER A 394 -2.26 11.09 -4.25
CA SER A 394 -0.90 11.16 -4.74
C SER A 394 -0.04 11.91 -3.72
N VAL A 395 1.19 11.49 -3.54
CA VAL A 395 2.17 12.18 -2.71
C VAL A 395 3.50 12.29 -3.43
N SER A 396 4.16 13.41 -3.25
CA SER A 396 5.50 13.66 -3.76
C SER A 396 6.36 14.16 -2.61
N TYR A 397 7.40 13.40 -2.29
CA TYR A 397 8.33 13.74 -1.21
C TYR A 397 9.48 14.58 -1.74
N ILE A 398 9.96 15.46 -0.89
CA ILE A 398 11.11 16.30 -1.14
C ILE A 398 12.15 16.01 -0.07
N LEU A 399 13.33 15.64 -0.51
CA LEU A 399 14.46 15.36 0.36
C LEU A 399 15.48 16.49 0.20
N TYR A 400 15.76 17.16 1.28
CA TYR A 400 16.76 18.24 1.27
C TYR A 400 18.12 17.68 1.70
N LYS A 401 19.14 18.00 0.91
CA LYS A 401 20.51 17.61 1.16
C LYS A 401 21.42 18.73 0.73
N ASN A 402 22.60 18.77 1.34
CA ASN A 402 23.67 19.61 0.86
C ASN A 402 24.55 18.84 -0.10
N TYR A 403 24.91 19.47 -1.19
CA TYR A 403 25.89 18.97 -2.16
C TYR A 403 27.08 19.89 -2.19
N ILE A 404 28.22 19.35 -2.51
CA ILE A 404 29.39 20.10 -2.93
C ILE A 404 29.43 20.05 -4.45
N ILE A 405 29.35 21.19 -5.07
CA ILE A 405 29.44 21.38 -6.52
C ILE A 405 30.52 22.41 -6.78
N ASN A 406 31.55 22.00 -7.50
CA ASN A 406 32.72 22.86 -7.75
C ASN A 406 33.24 23.51 -6.45
N ARG A 407 33.45 22.71 -5.41
CA ARG A 407 33.91 23.11 -4.06
C ARG A 407 32.95 24.04 -3.28
N LYS A 408 31.76 24.35 -3.81
CA LYS A 408 30.77 25.17 -3.14
C LYS A 408 29.66 24.30 -2.53
N LYS A 409 29.27 24.61 -1.30
CA LYS A 409 28.15 23.98 -0.62
C LYS A 409 26.84 24.54 -1.16
N ILE A 410 25.99 23.67 -1.69
CA ILE A 410 24.70 24.03 -2.27
C ILE A 410 23.61 23.15 -1.64
N LYS A 411 22.57 23.78 -1.10
CA LYS A 411 21.36 23.05 -0.64
C LYS A 411 20.52 22.69 -1.85
N ILE A 412 20.22 21.43 -2.01
CA ILE A 412 19.40 20.91 -3.11
C ILE A 412 18.14 20.25 -2.57
N ALA A 413 17.00 20.60 -3.16
CA ALA A 413 15.75 19.88 -2.99
C ALA A 413 15.67 18.79 -4.04
N GLU A 414 15.71 17.54 -3.61
CA GLU A 414 15.58 16.37 -4.46
C GLU A 414 14.16 15.83 -4.43
N HIS A 415 13.64 15.46 -5.58
CA HIS A 415 12.41 14.72 -5.67
C HIS A 415 12.66 13.26 -5.28
N SER A 416 12.34 12.91 -4.07
CA SER A 416 12.55 11.55 -3.51
C SER A 416 11.50 10.52 -3.96
N GLY A 417 10.71 10.88 -4.92
CA GLY A 417 9.79 10.00 -5.60
C GLY A 417 8.33 10.45 -5.52
N TRP A 418 7.65 10.15 -6.59
CA TRP A 418 6.25 10.40 -6.77
C TRP A 418 5.45 9.11 -6.61
N ARG A 419 4.50 9.11 -5.69
CA ARG A 419 3.57 8.02 -5.46
C ARG A 419 2.19 8.48 -5.86
N LYS A 420 1.50 7.69 -6.64
CA LYS A 420 0.12 7.95 -7.03
C LYS A 420 -0.64 6.64 -7.10
N ILE A 421 -1.92 6.72 -6.89
CA ILE A 421 -2.82 5.66 -7.31
C ILE A 421 -2.71 5.59 -8.83
N ASN A 422 -2.38 4.44 -9.39
CA ASN A 422 -2.09 4.24 -10.83
C ASN A 422 -3.19 4.79 -11.77
N SER A 423 -4.36 5.02 -11.22
CA SER A 423 -5.57 5.48 -11.90
C SER A 423 -5.67 6.98 -12.11
N LEU A 424 -4.86 7.79 -11.43
CA LEU A 424 -5.03 9.25 -11.47
C LEU A 424 -4.29 9.86 -12.67
N LYS A 425 -4.99 9.95 -13.81
CA LYS A 425 -4.65 10.84 -14.92
C LYS A 425 -5.52 12.10 -14.81
N THR A 426 -5.18 13.02 -13.92
CA THR A 426 -5.91 14.28 -13.79
C THR A 426 -5.00 15.44 -14.13
N THR A 427 -5.60 16.56 -14.55
CA THR A 427 -4.90 17.85 -14.76
C THR A 427 -4.19 18.29 -13.48
N GLU A 428 -4.72 17.94 -12.31
CA GLU A 428 -4.18 18.23 -10.99
C GLU A 428 -2.86 17.50 -10.73
N ASN A 429 -2.72 16.25 -11.21
CA ASN A 429 -1.43 15.55 -11.15
C ASN A 429 -0.36 16.25 -12.00
N VAL A 430 -0.73 16.81 -13.14
CA VAL A 430 0.19 17.61 -13.96
C VAL A 430 0.55 18.89 -13.21
N LYS A 431 -0.40 19.57 -12.57
CA LYS A 431 -0.14 20.76 -11.72
C LYS A 431 0.79 20.40 -10.55
N LEU A 432 0.56 19.28 -9.87
CA LEU A 432 1.45 18.78 -8.81
C LEU A 432 2.86 18.52 -9.34
N TYR A 433 3.00 17.86 -10.46
CA TYR A 433 4.30 17.62 -11.10
C TYR A 433 5.02 18.93 -11.45
N LEU A 434 4.32 19.88 -12.04
CA LEU A 434 4.89 21.19 -12.38
C LEU A 434 5.31 21.98 -11.14
N LEU A 435 4.54 21.92 -10.05
CA LEU A 435 4.89 22.52 -8.77
C LEU A 435 6.17 21.89 -8.20
N ILE A 436 6.25 20.57 -8.17
CA ILE A 436 7.44 19.83 -7.70
C ILE A 436 8.66 20.17 -8.56
N SER A 437 8.49 20.25 -9.88
CA SER A 437 9.58 20.63 -10.80
C SER A 437 10.10 22.05 -10.56
N LYS A 438 9.27 22.95 -10.05
CA LYS A 438 9.69 24.29 -9.65
C LYS A 438 10.43 24.32 -8.33
N VAL A 439 10.02 23.48 -7.39
CA VAL A 439 10.60 23.40 -6.04
C VAL A 439 11.92 22.62 -6.05
N CYS A 440 11.93 21.50 -6.78
CA CYS A 440 13.10 20.61 -6.82
C CYS A 440 14.11 21.08 -7.86
N LYS A 441 15.37 21.27 -7.42
CA LYS A 441 16.49 21.62 -8.30
C LYS A 441 17.15 20.40 -8.93
N ALA A 442 16.99 19.22 -8.30
CA ALA A 442 17.52 17.97 -8.79
C ALA A 442 16.54 16.81 -8.59
N PHE A 443 16.54 15.88 -9.55
CA PHE A 443 15.82 14.61 -9.47
C PHE A 443 16.84 13.48 -9.46
N TYR A 444 16.74 12.62 -8.46
CA TYR A 444 17.51 11.39 -8.39
C TYR A 444 16.61 10.20 -8.65
N HIS A 445 16.89 9.47 -9.71
CA HIS A 445 16.23 8.20 -10.02
C HIS A 445 17.25 7.07 -10.03
N TRP A 446 17.32 6.37 -8.94
CA TRP A 446 18.04 5.11 -8.85
C TRP A 446 17.20 4.00 -9.48
N LYS A 447 17.65 3.42 -10.61
CA LYS A 447 16.93 2.43 -11.41
C LYS A 447 15.57 2.97 -11.94
N PRO A 448 15.58 3.87 -12.92
CA PRO A 448 14.35 4.40 -13.51
C PRO A 448 13.54 3.30 -14.19
N SER A 449 12.22 3.46 -14.16
CA SER A 449 11.32 2.54 -14.86
C SER A 449 11.52 2.63 -16.39
N ASN A 450 11.22 1.55 -17.10
CA ASN A 450 11.31 1.49 -18.57
C ASN A 450 10.43 2.55 -19.28
N PHE A 451 9.45 3.12 -18.59
CA PHE A 451 8.61 4.21 -19.12
C PHE A 451 9.27 5.58 -19.09
N VAL A 452 10.10 5.83 -18.06
CA VAL A 452 10.74 7.12 -17.83
C VAL A 452 12.01 7.24 -18.69
N LYS A 453 12.76 6.14 -18.82
CA LYS A 453 14.06 6.08 -19.50
C LYS A 453 14.07 6.65 -20.93
N PRO A 454 13.14 6.29 -21.86
CA PRO A 454 13.17 6.83 -23.21
C PRO A 454 12.91 8.32 -23.31
N GLY A 455 12.06 8.86 -22.42
CA GLY A 455 11.78 10.30 -22.37
C GLY A 455 12.96 11.10 -21.83
N LEU A 456 13.61 10.59 -20.78
CA LEU A 456 14.80 11.22 -20.18
C LEU A 456 16.00 11.18 -21.10
N MET A 457 16.24 10.08 -21.80
CA MET A 457 17.36 9.93 -22.75
C MET A 457 17.31 10.91 -23.91
N ARG A 458 16.13 11.39 -24.31
CA ARG A 458 15.94 12.38 -25.38
C ARG A 458 15.99 13.82 -24.88
N SER A 459 16.04 14.04 -23.56
CA SER A 459 15.97 15.36 -22.96
C SER A 459 17.36 15.86 -22.60
N GLU A 460 17.74 17.02 -23.11
CA GLU A 460 18.97 17.72 -22.71
C GLU A 460 18.96 18.21 -21.24
N GLN A 461 17.81 18.04 -20.58
CA GLN A 461 17.60 18.49 -19.20
C GLN A 461 18.19 17.54 -18.16
N TYR A 462 18.59 16.34 -18.57
CA TYR A 462 19.08 15.31 -17.67
C TYR A 462 20.52 14.94 -18.03
N PHE A 463 21.29 14.67 -16.99
CA PHE A 463 22.58 14.04 -17.06
C PHE A 463 22.46 12.62 -16.49
N MET A 464 22.99 11.64 -17.21
CA MET A 464 23.00 10.24 -16.79
C MET A 464 24.43 9.83 -16.47
N PHE A 465 24.60 9.12 -15.37
CA PHE A 465 25.89 8.51 -15.01
C PHE A 465 25.67 7.05 -14.61
N PRO A 466 26.60 6.17 -15.02
CA PRO A 466 26.52 4.76 -14.67
C PRO A 466 26.81 4.56 -13.19
N ILE A 467 26.06 3.66 -12.57
CA ILE A 467 26.32 3.17 -11.23
C ILE A 467 26.48 1.67 -11.35
N LYS A 468 27.55 1.13 -10.81
CA LYS A 468 27.74 -0.32 -10.66
C LYS A 468 27.31 -0.76 -9.28
N GLU A 469 26.43 -1.74 -9.24
CA GLU A 469 25.96 -2.41 -8.02
C GLU A 469 26.61 -3.79 -7.94
N TYR A 470 27.37 -4.03 -6.87
CA TYR A 470 28.09 -5.25 -6.62
C TYR A 470 27.40 -6.14 -5.60
N VAL A 471 27.53 -7.44 -5.78
CA VAL A 471 27.25 -8.46 -4.77
C VAL A 471 28.52 -9.25 -4.56
N PHE A 472 29.15 -9.08 -3.40
CA PHE A 472 30.43 -9.72 -3.08
C PHE A 472 30.24 -11.18 -2.68
N GLN A 473 31.19 -12.03 -3.08
CA GLN A 473 31.40 -13.33 -2.47
C GLN A 473 32.00 -13.17 -1.09
N ILE A 474 31.46 -13.90 -0.13
CA ILE A 474 31.92 -13.83 1.26
C ILE A 474 32.99 -14.89 1.46
N LYS A 475 34.22 -14.44 1.60
CA LYS A 475 35.41 -15.24 1.91
C LYS A 475 36.36 -14.41 2.74
N ASN A 476 37.36 -15.05 3.38
CA ASN A 476 38.40 -14.33 4.09
C ASN A 476 39.41 -13.76 3.13
N TYR A 477 39.76 -12.53 3.35
CA TYR A 477 40.84 -11.80 2.65
C TYR A 477 41.98 -11.54 3.60
N GLU A 478 43.19 -11.63 3.10
CA GLU A 478 44.37 -11.25 3.86
C GLU A 478 44.41 -9.76 4.12
N ILE A 479 44.66 -9.39 5.37
CA ILE A 479 44.82 -8.02 5.88
C ILE A 479 46.06 -8.00 6.76
N ASN A 480 46.81 -6.94 6.68
CA ASN A 480 47.98 -6.76 7.56
C ASN A 480 47.50 -6.63 9.02
N GLU A 481 48.01 -7.45 9.92
CA GLU A 481 47.62 -7.50 11.33
C GLU A 481 47.92 -6.18 12.09
N ASN A 482 48.84 -5.36 11.58
CA ASN A 482 49.18 -4.06 12.18
C ASN A 482 48.20 -2.93 11.83
N GLU A 483 47.14 -3.21 11.08
CA GLU A 483 46.17 -2.19 10.71
C GLU A 483 45.13 -1.95 11.82
N ASN A 484 44.97 -0.67 12.19
CA ASN A 484 44.04 -0.27 13.25
C ASN A 484 42.64 0.03 12.69
N PHE A 485 41.70 -0.83 13.05
CA PHE A 485 40.29 -0.68 12.70
C PHE A 485 39.41 -0.49 13.94
N GLU A 486 38.49 0.43 13.85
CA GLU A 486 37.46 0.66 14.86
C GLU A 486 36.06 0.38 14.29
N ILE A 487 35.16 -0.14 15.11
CA ILE A 487 33.78 -0.42 14.72
C ILE A 487 32.83 0.29 15.71
N HIS A 488 31.93 1.12 15.18
CA HIS A 488 30.99 1.86 15.96
C HIS A 488 29.55 1.57 15.48
N SER A 489 28.59 1.55 16.40
CA SER A 489 27.16 1.42 16.11
C SER A 489 26.46 2.75 15.85
N LYS A 490 27.15 3.87 16.05
CA LYS A 490 26.70 5.24 15.81
C LYS A 490 27.83 6.06 15.19
N CYS A 491 27.44 7.11 14.48
CA CYS A 491 28.41 8.02 13.87
C CYS A 491 29.28 8.72 14.94
N PRO A 492 30.60 8.50 14.95
CA PRO A 492 31.48 9.19 15.89
C PRO A 492 31.66 10.68 15.53
N ASP A 493 31.65 11.56 16.53
CA ASP A 493 31.76 13.00 16.30
C ASP A 493 33.11 13.45 15.76
N TYR A 494 34.19 12.74 16.10
CA TYR A 494 35.55 13.09 15.72
C TYR A 494 35.87 12.89 14.24
N ILE A 495 35.00 12.28 13.44
CA ILE A 495 35.25 12.08 12.00
C ILE A 495 34.93 13.32 11.13
N ASP A 496 34.46 14.42 11.70
CA ASP A 496 34.00 15.60 10.95
C ASP A 496 35.12 16.24 10.10
N SER A 497 36.32 16.30 10.60
CA SER A 497 37.49 16.79 9.85
C SER A 497 37.82 15.95 8.62
N PHE A 498 37.74 14.62 8.74
CA PHE A 498 37.93 13.70 7.63
C PHE A 498 36.78 13.86 6.57
N LEU A 499 35.55 13.99 7.01
CA LEU A 499 34.41 14.19 6.11
C LEU A 499 34.52 15.51 5.33
N LYS A 500 34.94 16.59 5.99
CA LYS A 500 35.20 17.89 5.35
C LYS A 500 36.27 17.78 4.26
N PHE A 501 37.36 17.10 4.56
CA PHE A 501 38.44 16.89 3.59
C PHE A 501 37.91 16.10 2.37
N PHE A 502 37.23 14.99 2.58
CA PHE A 502 36.70 14.16 1.52
C PHE A 502 35.69 14.90 0.60
N ASN A 503 34.81 15.72 1.16
CA ASN A 503 33.81 16.46 0.41
C ASN A 503 34.35 17.34 -0.72
N HIS A 504 35.59 17.77 -0.64
CA HIS A 504 36.24 18.64 -1.62
C HIS A 504 37.03 17.92 -2.73
N LYS A 505 37.06 16.60 -2.71
CA LYS A 505 37.79 15.81 -3.71
C LYS A 505 37.11 15.77 -5.09
N PHE A 506 35.79 15.86 -5.11
CA PHE A 506 34.98 15.65 -6.33
C PHE A 506 34.29 16.93 -6.79
N TYR A 507 34.05 17.03 -8.09
CA TYR A 507 33.31 18.15 -8.67
C TYR A 507 31.87 18.18 -8.20
N LEU A 508 31.23 17.00 -8.13
CA LEU A 508 29.87 16.81 -7.62
C LEU A 508 29.87 15.64 -6.64
N THR A 509 29.50 15.90 -5.42
CA THR A 509 29.27 14.86 -4.41
C THR A 509 28.27 15.32 -3.35
N LEU A 510 27.57 14.37 -2.73
CA LEU A 510 26.79 14.63 -1.53
C LEU A 510 27.70 15.16 -0.42
N GLN A 511 27.32 16.24 0.24
CA GLN A 511 28.04 16.71 1.43
C GLN A 511 27.81 15.73 2.59
N ARG A 512 28.87 15.06 2.98
CA ARG A 512 28.89 14.22 4.17
C ARG A 512 29.27 15.06 5.38
N SER A 513 28.51 14.90 6.46
CA SER A 513 28.78 15.51 7.76
C SER A 513 28.30 14.56 8.86
N VAL A 514 28.78 14.75 10.07
CA VAL A 514 28.30 14.01 11.24
C VAL A 514 26.79 14.18 11.40
N GLU A 515 26.25 15.39 11.25
CA GLU A 515 24.82 15.66 11.28
C GLU A 515 24.05 14.87 10.22
N PHE A 516 24.59 14.79 8.98
CA PHE A 516 24.00 14.01 7.90
C PHE A 516 23.93 12.52 8.25
N TYR A 517 25.02 11.94 8.75
CA TYR A 517 25.03 10.52 9.12
C TYR A 517 24.11 10.23 10.32
N LYS A 518 24.13 11.05 11.36
CA LYS A 518 23.21 10.92 12.49
C LYS A 518 21.75 10.94 12.04
N TRP A 519 21.40 11.90 11.19
CA TRP A 519 20.03 11.98 10.65
C TRP A 519 19.71 10.80 9.73
N ARG A 520 20.57 10.54 8.76
CA ARG A 520 20.25 9.64 7.63
C ARG A 520 20.49 8.17 7.96
N ILE A 521 21.44 7.88 8.81
CA ILE A 521 21.88 6.53 9.14
C ILE A 521 21.48 6.15 10.56
N ASP A 522 21.92 6.88 11.59
CA ASP A 522 21.67 6.49 12.99
C ASP A 522 20.19 6.51 13.36
N ASN A 523 19.44 7.47 12.82
CA ASN A 523 17.98 7.58 13.04
C ASN A 523 17.16 6.76 12.03
N TYR A 524 17.79 5.99 11.15
CA TYR A 524 17.08 5.15 10.20
C TYR A 524 16.44 3.96 10.94
N PRO A 525 15.12 3.77 10.86
CA PRO A 525 14.41 2.85 11.77
C PRO A 525 14.58 1.36 11.45
N ILE A 526 15.49 1.01 10.54
CA ILE A 526 15.63 -0.34 10.01
C ILE A 526 17.07 -0.78 9.99
N GLY A 527 17.29 -2.01 10.50
CA GLY A 527 18.60 -2.64 10.53
C GLY A 527 19.50 -2.05 11.60
N ASN A 528 20.64 -2.69 11.80
CA ASN A 528 21.72 -2.21 12.65
C ASN A 528 22.74 -1.50 11.76
N GLN A 529 23.15 -0.32 12.15
CA GLN A 529 24.14 0.47 11.45
C GLN A 529 25.52 0.18 12.05
N LEU A 530 26.51 0.07 11.18
CA LEU A 530 27.91 -0.08 11.59
C LEU A 530 28.79 0.89 10.80
N TYR A 531 29.68 1.54 11.53
CA TYR A 531 30.73 2.41 11.02
C TYR A 531 32.07 1.71 11.23
N PHE A 532 32.71 1.34 10.15
CA PHE A 532 34.07 0.82 10.14
C PHE A 532 35.00 1.98 9.84
N LEU A 533 35.98 2.18 10.67
CA LEU A 533 37.00 3.23 10.55
C LEU A 533 38.38 2.61 10.49
N LYS A 534 39.22 3.08 9.58
CA LYS A 534 40.64 2.80 9.60
C LYS A 534 41.39 4.06 9.99
N ARG A 535 42.34 3.93 10.92
CA ARG A 535 43.15 5.06 11.39
C ARG A 535 44.62 4.82 11.07
N ASN A 536 45.26 5.92 10.75
CA ASN A 536 46.72 6.00 10.78
C ASN A 536 47.11 6.98 11.89
N ARG A 537 47.69 6.44 12.98
CA ARG A 537 47.89 7.17 14.26
C ARG A 537 46.53 7.73 14.74
N GLU A 538 46.44 9.04 14.90
CA GLU A 538 45.20 9.70 15.38
C GLU A 538 44.25 10.11 14.27
N LYS A 539 44.62 9.98 12.99
CA LYS A 539 43.82 10.45 11.86
C LYS A 539 43.01 9.32 11.23
N VAL A 540 41.72 9.57 11.02
CA VAL A 540 40.87 8.70 10.21
C VAL A 540 41.30 8.83 8.76
N ILE A 541 41.51 7.71 8.08
CA ILE A 541 41.97 7.66 6.69
C ILE A 541 40.93 6.97 5.78
N SER A 542 40.08 6.12 6.32
CA SER A 542 38.94 5.57 5.59
C SER A 542 37.76 5.26 6.51
N LEU A 543 36.56 5.31 5.94
CA LEU A 543 35.30 5.05 6.58
C LEU A 543 34.44 4.21 5.65
N LEU A 544 33.89 3.10 6.16
CA LEU A 544 32.83 2.33 5.54
C LEU A 544 31.61 2.35 6.45
N VAL A 545 30.47 2.72 5.90
CA VAL A 545 29.17 2.73 6.60
C VAL A 545 28.30 1.64 6.04
N SER A 546 27.75 0.80 6.89
CA SER A 546 26.89 -0.31 6.47
C SER A 546 25.60 -0.38 7.26
N GLN A 547 24.60 -0.98 6.65
CA GLN A 547 23.37 -1.40 7.30
C GLN A 547 23.25 -2.91 7.26
N LEU A 548 23.01 -3.50 8.43
CA LEU A 548 22.79 -4.93 8.59
C LEU A 548 21.31 -5.19 8.82
N TYR A 549 20.72 -6.08 8.04
CA TYR A 549 19.34 -6.50 8.23
C TYR A 549 19.22 -8.02 8.05
N LYS A 550 18.88 -8.71 9.13
CA LYS A 550 18.92 -10.18 9.19
C LYS A 550 20.34 -10.66 8.85
N ASN A 551 20.48 -11.53 7.83
CA ASN A 551 21.75 -12.07 7.35
C ASN A 551 22.27 -11.38 6.07
N LYS A 552 21.93 -10.10 5.88
CA LYS A 552 22.36 -9.30 4.72
C LYS A 552 23.01 -8.01 5.18
N ALA A 553 24.03 -7.60 4.46
CA ALA A 553 24.68 -6.31 4.63
C ALA A 553 24.54 -5.45 3.37
N MET A 554 24.37 -4.18 3.56
CA MET A 554 24.45 -3.18 2.50
C MET A 554 25.45 -2.11 2.90
N ILE A 555 26.53 -1.98 2.13
CA ILE A 555 27.46 -0.87 2.29
C ILE A 555 26.79 0.36 1.70
N VAL A 556 26.40 1.30 2.57
CA VAL A 556 25.67 2.49 2.18
C VAL A 556 26.59 3.63 1.79
N ASP A 557 27.81 3.66 2.36
CA ASP A 557 28.85 4.60 1.99
C ASP A 557 30.24 4.00 2.20
N LEU A 558 31.20 4.41 1.36
CA LEU A 558 32.61 4.02 1.44
C LEU A 558 33.46 5.19 1.00
N ILE A 559 34.20 5.79 1.90
CA ILE A 559 35.02 6.97 1.65
C ILE A 559 36.41 6.79 2.24
N SER A 560 37.44 7.27 1.54
CA SER A 560 38.84 7.12 1.97
C SER A 560 39.75 8.18 1.37
N ASN A 561 40.95 8.27 1.93
CA ASN A 561 41.99 9.14 1.40
C ASN A 561 42.44 8.73 0.00
N ASP A 562 42.52 7.43 -0.26
CA ASP A 562 42.85 6.83 -1.54
C ASP A 562 42.07 5.53 -1.75
N PHE A 563 42.22 4.90 -2.93
CA PHE A 563 41.46 3.72 -3.28
C PHE A 563 42.00 2.43 -2.67
N ASP A 564 43.32 2.38 -2.38
CA ASP A 564 43.92 1.22 -1.70
C ASP A 564 43.37 1.10 -0.27
N GLU A 565 43.19 2.22 0.40
CA GLU A 565 42.53 2.28 1.69
C GLU A 565 41.03 1.88 1.63
N SER A 566 40.36 2.22 0.53
CA SER A 566 38.97 1.74 0.28
C SER A 566 38.94 0.22 0.15
N ILE A 567 39.87 -0.37 -0.57
CA ILE A 567 39.97 -1.82 -0.74
C ILE A 567 40.30 -2.52 0.58
N THR A 568 41.21 -1.96 1.35
CA THR A 568 41.63 -2.51 2.65
C THR A 568 40.46 -2.56 3.65
N ILE A 569 39.73 -1.45 3.82
CA ILE A 569 38.57 -1.42 4.73
C ILE A 569 37.43 -2.31 4.23
N LEU A 570 37.28 -2.45 2.92
CA LEU A 570 36.29 -3.35 2.31
C LEU A 570 36.59 -4.82 2.57
N LYS A 571 37.88 -5.22 2.47
CA LYS A 571 38.37 -6.56 2.87
C LYS A 571 38.02 -6.84 4.34
N ARG A 572 38.32 -5.90 5.24
CA ARG A 572 38.02 -6.02 6.68
C ARG A 572 36.54 -6.19 6.95
N PHE A 573 35.71 -5.43 6.25
CA PHE A 573 34.26 -5.53 6.37
C PHE A 573 33.72 -6.89 5.85
N ILE A 574 34.27 -7.41 4.76
CA ILE A 574 33.87 -8.74 4.23
C ILE A 574 34.24 -9.84 5.21
N ASN A 575 35.46 -9.78 5.80
CA ASN A 575 35.89 -10.71 6.83
C ASN A 575 34.96 -10.67 8.06
N TYR A 576 34.62 -9.47 8.54
CA TYR A 576 33.65 -9.29 9.61
C TYR A 576 32.28 -9.92 9.26
N CYS A 577 31.81 -9.74 8.03
CA CYS A 577 30.57 -10.34 7.57
C CYS A 577 30.64 -11.88 7.56
N ASN A 578 31.77 -12.46 7.19
CA ASN A 578 32.00 -13.90 7.24
C ASN A 578 31.97 -14.43 8.68
N GLU A 579 32.68 -13.79 9.59
CA GLU A 579 32.72 -14.10 11.03
C GLU A 579 31.31 -14.05 11.65
N ASN A 580 30.46 -13.10 11.20
CA ASN A 580 29.09 -12.88 11.72
C ASN A 580 27.99 -13.56 10.89
N LYS A 581 28.33 -14.52 10.03
CA LYS A 581 27.39 -15.34 9.23
C LYS A 581 26.44 -14.51 8.36
N ILE A 582 26.91 -13.40 7.83
CA ILE A 582 26.19 -12.59 6.85
C ILE A 582 26.29 -13.27 5.48
N ASN A 583 25.17 -13.48 4.79
CA ASN A 583 25.14 -14.29 3.56
C ASN A 583 25.21 -13.46 2.27
N SER A 584 25.05 -12.15 2.34
CA SER A 584 25.03 -11.29 1.17
C SER A 584 25.52 -9.88 1.52
N ILE A 585 26.45 -9.37 0.75
CA ILE A 585 26.98 -8.00 0.87
C ILE A 585 26.73 -7.28 -0.44
N LYS A 586 26.08 -6.12 -0.38
CA LYS A 586 25.83 -5.25 -1.52
C LYS A 586 26.51 -3.92 -1.38
N PHE A 587 27.03 -3.40 -2.47
CA PHE A 587 27.60 -2.06 -2.58
C PHE A 587 27.30 -1.45 -3.95
N ALA A 588 27.20 -0.14 -4.04
CA ALA A 588 27.08 0.55 -5.31
C ALA A 588 27.88 1.85 -5.32
N THR A 589 28.53 2.14 -6.45
CA THR A 589 29.29 3.35 -6.66
C THR A 589 29.29 3.81 -8.12
N SER A 590 29.44 5.12 -8.33
CA SER A 590 29.64 5.73 -9.65
C SER A 590 31.12 6.01 -9.94
N ASN A 591 32.00 5.93 -8.94
CA ASN A 591 33.41 6.28 -9.10
C ASN A 591 34.15 5.25 -9.94
N LYS A 592 34.73 5.69 -11.06
CA LYS A 592 35.36 4.81 -12.06
C LYS A 592 36.62 4.14 -11.56
N GLU A 593 37.42 4.83 -10.76
CA GLU A 593 38.69 4.29 -10.22
C GLU A 593 38.40 3.24 -9.15
N LEU A 594 37.48 3.55 -8.23
CA LEU A 594 37.06 2.57 -7.22
C LEU A 594 36.41 1.33 -7.88
N ILE A 595 35.65 1.50 -8.96
CA ILE A 595 35.11 0.40 -9.77
C ILE A 595 36.22 -0.51 -10.28
N ARG A 596 37.29 0.05 -10.86
CA ARG A 596 38.44 -0.72 -11.38
C ARG A 596 39.13 -1.51 -10.29
N GLU A 597 39.40 -0.89 -9.15
CA GLU A 597 40.09 -1.55 -8.03
C GLU A 597 39.23 -2.66 -7.40
N ILE A 598 37.92 -2.46 -7.29
CA ILE A 598 36.99 -3.51 -6.83
C ILE A 598 37.01 -4.71 -7.79
N GLU A 599 36.89 -4.48 -9.09
CA GLU A 599 36.85 -5.55 -10.09
C GLU A 599 38.18 -6.31 -10.23
N LYS A 600 39.30 -5.66 -9.93
CA LYS A 600 40.63 -6.28 -9.88
C LYS A 600 40.82 -7.16 -8.65
N THR A 601 40.24 -6.74 -7.51
CA THR A 601 40.59 -7.32 -6.20
C THR A 601 39.57 -8.38 -5.73
N PHE A 602 38.29 -8.20 -6.07
CA PHE A 602 37.23 -9.01 -5.51
C PHE A 602 36.55 -9.88 -6.56
N ASP A 603 36.28 -11.12 -6.18
CA ASP A 603 35.35 -11.96 -6.93
C ASP A 603 33.91 -11.53 -6.58
N CYS A 604 33.26 -10.82 -7.51
CA CYS A 604 31.94 -10.23 -7.28
C CYS A 604 31.10 -10.25 -8.55
N LYS A 605 29.78 -10.44 -8.36
CA LYS A 605 28.80 -10.24 -9.42
C LYS A 605 28.38 -8.77 -9.44
N PHE A 606 28.20 -8.21 -10.62
CA PHE A 606 27.75 -6.82 -10.72
C PHE A 606 26.63 -6.64 -11.75
N THR A 607 25.85 -5.57 -11.56
CA THR A 607 24.89 -5.05 -12.52
C THR A 607 25.11 -3.58 -12.72
N THR A 608 25.13 -3.12 -13.97
CA THR A 608 25.22 -1.69 -14.26
C THR A 608 23.81 -1.11 -14.31
N THR A 609 23.61 -0.01 -13.60
CA THR A 609 22.38 0.78 -13.63
C THR A 609 22.72 2.22 -13.94
N GLU A 610 21.76 2.97 -14.44
CA GLU A 610 21.92 4.40 -14.71
C GLU A 610 21.18 5.20 -13.64
N SER A 611 21.83 6.26 -13.16
CA SER A 611 21.21 7.28 -12.34
C SER A 611 21.03 8.55 -13.12
N PHE A 612 20.04 9.36 -12.77
CA PHE A 612 19.72 10.59 -13.46
C PHE A 612 19.83 11.78 -12.53
N LEU A 613 20.44 12.84 -13.03
CA LEU A 613 20.46 14.15 -12.41
C LEU A 613 19.72 15.14 -13.29
N TYR A 614 18.67 15.79 -12.77
CA TYR A 614 17.99 16.87 -13.48
C TYR A 614 18.83 18.14 -13.41
N ILE A 615 19.42 18.53 -14.55
CA ILE A 615 20.44 19.58 -14.59
C ILE A 615 19.91 20.95 -15.03
N ARG A 616 18.73 21.01 -15.68
CA ARG A 616 18.21 22.28 -16.22
C ARG A 616 18.13 23.39 -15.19
N ASN A 617 17.54 23.11 -14.03
CA ASN A 617 17.42 24.12 -12.98
C ASN A 617 18.80 24.51 -12.43
N LEU A 618 19.70 23.53 -12.29
CA LEU A 618 21.07 23.78 -11.81
C LEU A 618 21.89 24.58 -12.81
N VAL A 619 21.70 24.36 -14.13
CA VAL A 619 22.35 25.11 -15.19
C VAL A 619 21.77 26.50 -15.32
N ASN A 620 20.43 26.64 -15.34
CA ASN A 620 19.77 27.94 -15.45
C ASN A 620 20.10 28.88 -14.27
N GLU A 621 20.27 28.32 -13.06
CA GLU A 621 20.68 29.06 -11.88
C GLU A 621 22.22 29.25 -11.78
N LYS A 622 22.99 28.85 -12.80
CA LYS A 622 24.46 28.89 -12.85
C LYS A 622 25.16 28.13 -11.70
N ILE A 623 24.46 27.13 -11.14
CA ILE A 623 24.98 26.27 -10.07
C ILE A 623 25.93 25.22 -10.65
N LEU A 624 25.56 24.67 -11.82
CA LEU A 624 26.25 23.56 -12.49
C LEU A 624 26.57 23.93 -13.93
N ASN A 625 27.80 23.62 -14.37
CA ASN A 625 28.17 23.63 -15.76
C ASN A 625 28.14 22.20 -16.34
N LYS A 626 27.32 21.96 -17.37
CA LYS A 626 27.14 20.64 -17.98
C LYS A 626 28.46 20.10 -18.58
N GLN A 627 29.27 20.94 -19.19
CA GLN A 627 30.54 20.53 -19.79
C GLN A 627 31.54 20.14 -18.71
N GLU A 628 31.58 20.89 -17.61
CA GLU A 628 32.42 20.56 -16.46
C GLU A 628 31.97 19.27 -15.79
N LEU A 629 30.67 19.02 -15.68
CA LEU A 629 30.13 17.77 -15.13
C LEU A 629 30.54 16.55 -15.95
N ILE A 630 30.58 16.69 -17.29
CA ILE A 630 31.01 15.60 -18.18
C ILE A 630 32.49 15.30 -18.04
N LYS A 631 33.31 16.35 -17.85
CA LYS A 631 34.77 16.23 -17.74
C LYS A 631 35.24 15.76 -16.36
N ASN A 632 34.55 16.13 -15.31
CA ASN A 632 34.97 15.93 -13.93
C ASN A 632 34.28 14.75 -13.26
N GLU A 633 34.91 14.21 -12.24
CA GLU A 633 34.41 13.05 -11.53
C GLU A 633 33.25 13.36 -10.59
N THR A 634 32.33 12.43 -10.54
CA THR A 634 31.24 12.37 -9.54
C THR A 634 31.48 11.21 -8.57
N TYR A 635 31.11 11.38 -7.31
CA TYR A 635 31.16 10.33 -6.31
C TYR A 635 29.78 10.12 -5.68
N GLU A 636 29.14 9.04 -6.04
CA GLU A 636 27.82 8.66 -5.56
C GLU A 636 27.84 7.22 -5.05
N THR A 637 27.16 6.99 -3.95
CA THR A 637 26.96 5.70 -3.31
C THR A 637 25.51 5.53 -2.90
N TYR A 638 25.11 4.44 -2.25
CA TYR A 638 23.73 4.26 -1.78
C TYR A 638 23.23 5.37 -0.85
N VAL A 639 24.12 6.00 -0.08
CA VAL A 639 23.74 7.08 0.85
C VAL A 639 23.18 8.30 0.12
N SER A 640 23.55 8.50 -1.14
CA SER A 640 23.02 9.58 -1.98
C SER A 640 21.56 9.36 -2.39
N GLY A 641 21.09 8.13 -2.44
CA GLY A 641 19.72 7.77 -2.75
C GLY A 641 18.73 7.97 -1.59
N ASP A 642 17.45 7.77 -1.88
CA ASP A 642 16.37 7.85 -0.88
C ASP A 642 16.10 6.52 -0.16
N VAL A 643 16.69 5.42 -0.65
CA VAL A 643 16.48 4.07 -0.14
C VAL A 643 17.81 3.47 0.28
N LEU A 644 17.92 3.12 1.55
CA LEU A 644 19.12 2.49 2.10
C LEU A 644 19.05 0.96 2.06
N ILE A 645 17.94 0.35 2.50
CA ILE A 645 17.71 -1.10 2.37
C ILE A 645 16.38 -1.35 1.64
N ARG A 646 16.38 -2.25 0.66
CA ARG A 646 15.19 -2.71 -0.06
C ARG A 646 14.78 -4.10 0.40
#